data_ecb02db5fd1efadb0c2827eb49e6d904
#
_entry.id   ecb02db5fd1efadb0c2827eb49e6d904
#
_cell.length_a   1.000
_cell.length_b   1.000
_cell.length_c   1.000
_cell.angle_alpha   90.00
_cell.angle_beta   90.00
_cell.angle_gamma   90.00
#
_symmetry.space_group_name_H-M   'P 1'
#
loop_
_entity.id
_entity.type
_entity.pdbx_description
1 polymer ?
#
loop_
_entity_poly.entity_id
_entity_poly.type
_entity_poly.pdbx_seq_one_letter_code
_entity_poly.pdbx_strand_id
1 'polypeptide(L)'
;MKSRREQDYYLGLDIGTESVGYAVTDENYNILKFNGKNMWGSRLFDEAQTAAERRTFRSGRRRLQRRAWRIQLLQELFSEEISKVDQSFFVKMKESPLILTDKTNGQKYTLFNDDDYSDIDYYSEFPTIYHLRKALLVEDRKFDVRLLYLAVHHIVKHRGHFLFQGSVNNATSFHSVFDNLKICLRDEFEIELECHSEEKIAEILKDKKKSKRDKCNEIFNELNTDKSNKQIKSIVTLISGMKAKVADIFADESLLEIDKPSISFSESSYETLRVELEDVLGERCGVIDIIKCVYDWAILADILADGEINGKSYLSVAKVNLYDKHKEDLRILKQLFKGNHKVYKEFFVDEGKSNYCAYVGFVNSNGSKKNIKRCNREDFIKNLKNQLGKIEKTVSNQSEYEFIEQEIQADTILPVQISKDNGVIPYQVQGMELKDILAKAEKYMPFLSVKDSDGVSVSDKIVKIFEFRVPYYVGPLNGYNNTNSWMVRKSDGKITPWNFDNKVDKDASAEKFIRKMTNKCTYLVGEDVLPKHALLYEEFNVLNELNNIKIGANKLDADLKKDIINNLFKKKKKVTGKNLREYLKCEGLINDDEEITGFDINFKSSMSSYLDFKKILGDKIDNYSVKMMVEQIILWITVYGDEISILKRVIRKQYDDNQISNEEIKKISRLKYQGWGRLSRKFLGEIEGADKETGEIRTIIG
;
A
#
# COMPACT_ATOMS: atom_id res chain seq x y z
N MET A 1 49.40 -40.09 24.06
CA MET A 1 48.18 -39.29 23.92
C MET A 1 48.43 -38.00 24.71
N LYS A 2 48.49 -36.82 24.04
CA LYS A 2 48.57 -35.53 24.75
C LYS A 2 47.19 -35.30 25.43
N SER A 3 47.19 -35.11 26.76
CA SER A 3 46.02 -34.83 27.54
C SER A 3 45.26 -33.63 26.91
N ARG A 4 43.98 -33.81 26.55
CA ARG A 4 43.10 -32.68 26.24
C ARG A 4 43.07 -31.82 27.50
N ARG A 5 43.56 -30.60 27.45
CA ARG A 5 43.31 -29.60 28.50
C ARG A 5 41.80 -29.24 28.36
N GLU A 6 41.02 -29.57 29.34
CA GLU A 6 39.70 -29.01 29.54
C GLU A 6 39.92 -27.55 29.99
N GLN A 7 39.52 -26.61 29.16
CA GLN A 7 39.60 -25.18 29.43
C GLN A 7 38.34 -24.54 28.96
N ASP A 8 37.75 -23.74 29.81
CA ASP A 8 36.56 -22.93 29.42
C ASP A 8 36.94 -21.89 28.40
N TYR A 9 36.06 -21.62 27.47
CA TYR A 9 36.33 -20.69 26.37
C TYR A 9 35.05 -19.95 25.95
N TYR A 10 35.24 -18.77 25.38
CA TYR A 10 34.20 -18.04 24.67
C TYR A 10 34.38 -18.22 23.17
N LEU A 11 33.23 -18.48 22.46
CA LEU A 11 33.17 -18.47 21.03
C LEU A 11 32.38 -17.24 20.58
N GLY A 12 33.05 -16.24 20.04
CA GLY A 12 32.46 -15.09 19.39
C GLY A 12 32.13 -15.42 17.92
N LEU A 13 30.91 -15.12 17.47
CA LEU A 13 30.49 -15.24 16.07
C LEU A 13 30.03 -13.89 15.57
N ASP A 14 30.55 -13.48 14.39
CA ASP A 14 30.05 -12.34 13.62
C ASP A 14 29.40 -12.87 12.35
N ILE A 15 28.06 -12.79 12.29
CA ILE A 15 27.24 -13.35 11.21
C ILE A 15 26.78 -12.23 10.30
N GLY A 16 27.49 -12.08 9.18
CA GLY A 16 27.14 -11.16 8.10
C GLY A 16 26.25 -11.79 7.00
N THR A 17 25.97 -11.03 5.97
CA THR A 17 25.19 -11.48 4.79
C THR A 17 26.01 -12.32 3.83
N GLU A 18 27.34 -12.22 3.85
CA GLU A 18 28.29 -12.89 2.94
C GLU A 18 29.37 -13.68 3.69
N SER A 19 29.41 -13.59 5.03
CA SER A 19 30.43 -14.22 5.83
C SER A 19 29.98 -14.58 7.24
N VAL A 20 30.62 -15.56 7.82
CA VAL A 20 30.61 -15.79 9.27
C VAL A 20 32.06 -15.69 9.79
N GLY A 21 32.30 -14.66 10.57
CA GLY A 21 33.55 -14.52 11.36
C GLY A 21 33.40 -15.29 12.66
N TYR A 22 34.54 -15.82 13.17
CA TYR A 22 34.62 -16.44 14.48
C TYR A 22 35.91 -16.13 15.18
N ALA A 23 35.88 -16.06 16.50
CA ALA A 23 37.06 -16.01 17.37
C ALA A 23 36.80 -16.84 18.62
N VAL A 24 37.80 -17.55 19.07
CA VAL A 24 37.75 -18.33 20.31
C VAL A 24 38.77 -17.74 21.31
N THR A 25 38.30 -17.39 22.49
CA THR A 25 39.10 -16.76 23.52
C THR A 25 39.05 -17.53 24.85
N ASP A 26 40.00 -17.29 25.73
CA ASP A 26 39.89 -17.67 27.13
C ASP A 26 38.98 -16.72 27.89
N GLU A 27 38.82 -16.92 29.20
CA GLU A 27 37.98 -16.09 30.09
C GLU A 27 38.43 -14.63 30.18
N ASN A 28 39.72 -14.36 29.88
CA ASN A 28 40.34 -13.03 29.86
C ASN A 28 40.29 -12.38 28.46
N TYR A 29 39.55 -12.96 27.52
CA TYR A 29 39.43 -12.53 26.11
C TYR A 29 40.72 -12.61 25.30
N ASN A 30 41.74 -13.38 25.73
CA ASN A 30 42.91 -13.65 24.90
C ASN A 30 42.58 -14.73 23.86
N ILE A 31 43.00 -14.50 22.61
CA ILE A 31 42.74 -15.45 21.51
C ILE A 31 43.49 -16.76 21.78
N LEU A 32 42.77 -17.86 21.83
CA LEU A 32 43.30 -19.19 21.98
C LEU A 32 44.05 -19.65 20.72
N LYS A 33 44.99 -20.58 20.90
CA LYS A 33 45.75 -21.19 19.80
C LYS A 33 45.45 -22.69 19.72
N PHE A 34 45.26 -23.17 18.51
CA PHE A 34 45.19 -24.60 18.20
C PHE A 34 46.25 -24.97 17.19
N ASN A 35 47.10 -25.92 17.52
CA ASN A 35 48.26 -26.31 16.70
C ASN A 35 49.16 -25.11 16.29
N GLY A 36 49.41 -24.18 17.22
CA GLY A 36 50.24 -23.01 16.99
C GLY A 36 49.57 -21.87 16.20
N LYS A 37 48.35 -22.04 15.71
CA LYS A 37 47.59 -21.01 14.99
C LYS A 37 46.51 -20.40 15.88
N ASN A 38 46.30 -19.10 15.75
CA ASN A 38 45.22 -18.38 16.45
C ASN A 38 43.88 -18.92 16.00
N MET A 39 42.98 -19.12 16.95
CA MET A 39 41.63 -19.64 16.70
C MET A 39 40.66 -18.50 16.33
N TRP A 40 40.88 -17.89 15.18
CA TRP A 40 39.98 -16.92 14.56
C TRP A 40 40.00 -17.10 13.05
N GLY A 41 38.93 -16.67 12.38
CA GLY A 41 38.86 -16.72 10.96
C GLY A 41 37.50 -16.28 10.45
N SER A 42 37.32 -16.32 9.13
CA SER A 42 36.03 -16.10 8.51
C SER A 42 35.75 -17.16 7.44
N ARG A 43 34.47 -17.53 7.33
CA ARG A 43 33.93 -18.34 6.24
C ARG A 43 33.17 -17.42 5.33
N LEU A 44 33.57 -17.30 4.06
CA LEU A 44 32.85 -16.58 3.02
C LEU A 44 31.85 -17.51 2.29
N PHE A 45 30.74 -16.98 1.89
CA PHE A 45 29.71 -17.66 1.09
C PHE A 45 29.00 -16.62 0.20
N ASP A 46 28.18 -17.09 -0.75
CA ASP A 46 27.41 -16.21 -1.61
C ASP A 46 26.45 -15.35 -0.80
N GLU A 47 26.24 -14.09 -1.23
CA GLU A 47 25.39 -13.13 -0.52
C GLU A 47 24.00 -13.68 -0.25
N ALA A 48 23.54 -13.58 0.98
CA ALA A 48 22.22 -14.02 1.38
C ALA A 48 21.14 -13.11 0.78
N GLN A 49 20.12 -13.72 0.16
CA GLN A 49 18.96 -12.97 -0.33
C GLN A 49 18.30 -12.16 0.78
N THR A 50 17.90 -10.93 0.46
CA THR A 50 17.32 -10.00 1.43
C THR A 50 16.00 -10.53 2.01
N ALA A 51 15.73 -10.15 3.26
CA ALA A 51 14.45 -10.48 3.90
C ALA A 51 13.25 -9.84 3.18
N ALA A 52 13.47 -8.75 2.40
CA ALA A 52 12.45 -8.06 1.62
C ALA A 52 11.85 -8.97 0.54
N GLU A 53 12.66 -9.66 -0.25
CA GLU A 53 12.17 -10.61 -1.27
C GLU A 53 11.34 -11.73 -0.64
N ARG A 54 11.83 -12.35 0.42
CA ARG A 54 11.09 -13.41 1.15
C ARG A 54 9.78 -12.89 1.74
N ARG A 55 9.74 -11.64 2.22
CA ARG A 55 8.50 -10.99 2.68
C ARG A 55 7.51 -10.79 1.55
N THR A 56 7.97 -10.35 0.38
CA THR A 56 7.15 -10.14 -0.82
C THR A 56 6.52 -11.45 -1.28
N PHE A 57 7.30 -12.51 -1.44
CA PHE A 57 6.78 -13.84 -1.80
C PHE A 57 5.79 -14.39 -0.77
N ARG A 58 6.05 -14.21 0.52
CA ARG A 58 5.14 -14.63 1.59
C ARG A 58 3.83 -13.86 1.55
N SER A 59 3.88 -12.55 1.34
CA SER A 59 2.69 -11.69 1.21
C SER A 59 1.87 -12.04 -0.02
N GLY A 60 2.51 -12.28 -1.17
CA GLY A 60 1.88 -12.74 -2.40
C GLY A 60 1.15 -14.09 -2.18
N ARG A 61 1.83 -15.08 -1.60
CA ARG A 61 1.24 -16.40 -1.30
C ARG A 61 0.04 -16.28 -0.34
N ARG A 62 0.14 -15.50 0.74
CA ARG A 62 -0.98 -15.27 1.66
C ARG A 62 -2.16 -14.59 0.99
N ARG A 63 -1.92 -13.63 0.08
CA ARG A 63 -2.97 -12.96 -0.71
C ARG A 63 -3.72 -13.97 -1.58
N LEU A 64 -3.00 -14.85 -2.27
CA LEU A 64 -3.59 -15.91 -3.10
C LEU A 64 -4.40 -16.91 -2.27
N GLN A 65 -3.87 -17.37 -1.13
CA GLN A 65 -4.58 -18.30 -0.23
C GLN A 65 -5.88 -17.69 0.32
N ARG A 66 -5.85 -16.42 0.75
CA ARG A 66 -7.05 -15.71 1.23
C ARG A 66 -8.09 -15.52 0.12
N ARG A 67 -7.64 -15.28 -1.12
CA ARG A 67 -8.54 -15.21 -2.27
C ARG A 67 -9.18 -16.57 -2.56
N ALA A 68 -8.40 -17.64 -2.60
CA ALA A 68 -8.90 -19.00 -2.81
C ALA A 68 -9.92 -19.39 -1.73
N TRP A 69 -9.63 -19.09 -0.47
CA TRP A 69 -10.54 -19.37 0.65
C TRP A 69 -11.88 -18.63 0.52
N ARG A 70 -11.89 -17.35 0.15
CA ARG A 70 -13.14 -16.62 -0.09
C ARG A 70 -13.97 -17.22 -1.22
N ILE A 71 -13.31 -17.61 -2.31
CA ILE A 71 -13.99 -18.25 -3.45
C ILE A 71 -14.56 -19.60 -3.05
N GLN A 72 -13.85 -20.38 -2.24
CA GLN A 72 -14.36 -21.64 -1.73
C GLN A 72 -15.62 -21.45 -0.86
N LEU A 73 -15.60 -20.48 0.07
CA LEU A 73 -16.78 -20.15 0.87
C LEU A 73 -17.97 -19.72 0.00
N LEU A 74 -17.70 -18.92 -1.03
CA LEU A 74 -18.73 -18.51 -1.99
C LEU A 74 -19.31 -19.71 -2.74
N GLN A 75 -18.47 -20.65 -3.20
CA GLN A 75 -18.92 -21.88 -3.85
C GLN A 75 -19.82 -22.72 -2.93
N GLU A 76 -19.45 -22.83 -1.65
CA GLU A 76 -20.24 -23.55 -0.66
C GLU A 76 -21.65 -22.96 -0.51
N LEU A 77 -21.78 -21.62 -0.51
CA LEU A 77 -23.09 -20.95 -0.38
C LEU A 77 -24.00 -21.16 -1.62
N PHE A 78 -23.44 -21.31 -2.80
CA PHE A 78 -24.18 -21.48 -4.04
C PHE A 78 -24.33 -22.96 -4.46
N SER A 79 -23.63 -23.90 -3.81
CA SER A 79 -23.48 -25.28 -4.29
C SER A 79 -24.81 -26.00 -4.42
N GLU A 80 -25.73 -25.83 -3.47
CA GLU A 80 -27.02 -26.48 -3.49
C GLU A 80 -27.89 -25.99 -4.68
N GLU A 81 -27.99 -24.70 -4.86
CA GLU A 81 -28.82 -24.13 -5.92
C GLU A 81 -28.26 -24.35 -7.32
N ILE A 82 -26.93 -24.26 -7.47
CA ILE A 82 -26.29 -24.51 -8.76
C ILE A 82 -26.38 -25.99 -9.12
N SER A 83 -26.24 -26.91 -8.15
CA SER A 83 -26.33 -28.36 -8.43
C SER A 83 -27.72 -28.79 -8.91
N LYS A 84 -28.79 -28.03 -8.61
CA LYS A 84 -30.15 -28.25 -9.16
C LYS A 84 -30.23 -27.96 -10.66
N VAL A 85 -29.32 -27.12 -11.19
CA VAL A 85 -29.26 -26.73 -12.60
C VAL A 85 -28.15 -27.49 -13.33
N ASP A 86 -26.91 -27.49 -12.78
CA ASP A 86 -25.74 -28.15 -13.35
C ASP A 86 -24.80 -28.62 -12.25
N GLN A 87 -24.79 -29.93 -11.99
CA GLN A 87 -23.93 -30.56 -10.97
C GLN A 87 -22.43 -30.44 -11.30
N SER A 88 -22.09 -30.30 -12.56
CA SER A 88 -20.69 -30.22 -13.04
C SER A 88 -20.15 -28.80 -13.14
N PHE A 89 -20.95 -27.77 -12.92
CA PHE A 89 -20.59 -26.37 -13.15
C PHE A 89 -19.30 -25.94 -12.48
N PHE A 90 -19.11 -26.26 -11.20
CA PHE A 90 -17.87 -25.88 -10.47
C PHE A 90 -16.65 -26.68 -10.94
N VAL A 91 -16.83 -27.90 -11.43
CA VAL A 91 -15.74 -28.71 -12.03
C VAL A 91 -15.34 -28.07 -13.37
N LYS A 92 -16.29 -27.75 -14.23
CA LYS A 92 -16.06 -27.03 -15.49
C LYS A 92 -15.32 -25.69 -15.28
N MET A 93 -15.65 -24.94 -14.23
CA MET A 93 -14.94 -23.69 -13.89
C MET A 93 -13.49 -23.90 -13.43
N LYS A 94 -13.13 -25.05 -12.88
CA LYS A 94 -11.76 -25.36 -12.42
C LYS A 94 -10.87 -25.88 -13.54
N GLU A 95 -11.43 -26.45 -14.59
CA GLU A 95 -10.69 -26.92 -15.73
C GLU A 95 -9.96 -25.76 -16.43
N SER A 96 -8.74 -26.00 -16.86
CA SER A 96 -7.93 -24.99 -17.53
C SER A 96 -7.82 -25.28 -19.03
N PRO A 97 -8.09 -24.29 -19.91
CA PRO A 97 -7.83 -24.47 -21.34
C PRO A 97 -6.34 -24.62 -21.67
N LEU A 98 -5.45 -24.36 -20.71
CA LEU A 98 -3.99 -24.47 -20.88
C LEU A 98 -3.47 -25.86 -20.55
N ILE A 99 -4.21 -26.66 -19.78
CA ILE A 99 -3.82 -28.02 -19.39
C ILE A 99 -4.38 -29.00 -20.39
N LEU A 100 -3.51 -29.68 -21.14
CA LEU A 100 -3.90 -30.62 -22.23
C LEU A 100 -4.71 -31.81 -21.71
N THR A 101 -4.46 -32.26 -20.50
CA THR A 101 -5.19 -33.37 -19.85
C THR A 101 -6.64 -33.03 -19.51
N ASP A 102 -6.96 -31.75 -19.36
CA ASP A 102 -8.32 -31.29 -19.13
C ASP A 102 -9.15 -31.22 -20.43
N LYS A 103 -8.49 -31.38 -21.59
CA LYS A 103 -9.12 -31.37 -22.91
C LYS A 103 -9.41 -32.78 -23.36
N THR A 104 -10.62 -33.26 -23.17
CA THR A 104 -11.04 -34.54 -23.74
C THR A 104 -11.19 -34.42 -25.25
N ASN A 105 -10.34 -35.14 -25.99
CA ASN A 105 -10.49 -35.45 -27.44
C ASN A 105 -10.87 -34.28 -28.37
N GLY A 106 -10.26 -33.10 -28.18
CA GLY A 106 -10.46 -31.99 -29.12
C GLY A 106 -11.74 -31.17 -28.92
N GLN A 107 -12.56 -31.47 -27.91
CA GLN A 107 -13.72 -30.66 -27.60
C GLN A 107 -13.28 -29.33 -26.99
N LYS A 108 -13.91 -28.26 -27.45
CA LYS A 108 -13.76 -26.96 -26.79
C LYS A 108 -14.37 -27.06 -25.38
N TYR A 109 -13.64 -26.57 -24.39
CA TYR A 109 -14.19 -26.41 -23.06
C TYR A 109 -15.44 -25.52 -23.12
N THR A 110 -16.54 -25.98 -22.54
CA THR A 110 -17.82 -25.24 -22.49
C THR A 110 -18.28 -25.12 -21.05
N LEU A 111 -18.64 -23.93 -20.62
CA LEU A 111 -19.21 -23.67 -19.30
C LEU A 111 -20.74 -23.88 -19.33
N PHE A 112 -21.39 -23.36 -20.35
CA PHE A 112 -22.79 -23.55 -20.64
C PHE A 112 -22.96 -24.46 -21.85
N ASN A 113 -23.61 -25.57 -21.67
CA ASN A 113 -23.91 -26.55 -22.71
C ASN A 113 -25.29 -27.19 -22.51
N ASP A 114 -26.26 -26.35 -22.08
CA ASP A 114 -27.64 -26.72 -21.94
C ASP A 114 -28.28 -26.82 -23.35
N ASP A 115 -29.43 -27.47 -23.48
CA ASP A 115 -30.12 -27.64 -24.76
C ASP A 115 -30.55 -26.30 -25.38
N ASP A 116 -30.86 -25.31 -24.53
CA ASP A 116 -31.38 -23.97 -24.90
C ASP A 116 -30.42 -22.83 -24.61
N TYR A 117 -29.26 -23.08 -23.95
CA TYR A 117 -28.29 -22.05 -23.58
C TYR A 117 -26.84 -22.55 -23.62
N SER A 118 -26.05 -21.96 -24.48
CA SER A 118 -24.66 -22.32 -24.74
C SER A 118 -23.68 -21.20 -24.41
N ASP A 119 -22.37 -21.49 -24.43
CA ASP A 119 -21.33 -20.47 -24.32
C ASP A 119 -21.45 -19.38 -25.41
N ILE A 120 -21.97 -19.73 -26.61
CA ILE A 120 -22.16 -18.77 -27.70
C ILE A 120 -23.26 -17.78 -27.33
N ASP A 121 -24.36 -18.28 -26.76
CA ASP A 121 -25.47 -17.43 -26.30
C ASP A 121 -25.01 -16.54 -25.16
N TYR A 122 -24.27 -17.09 -24.18
CA TYR A 122 -23.70 -16.31 -23.08
C TYR A 122 -22.82 -15.17 -23.59
N TYR A 123 -21.87 -15.41 -24.49
CA TYR A 123 -20.97 -14.36 -24.99
C TYR A 123 -21.66 -13.41 -25.98
N SER A 124 -22.75 -13.82 -26.62
CA SER A 124 -23.58 -12.94 -27.44
C SER A 124 -24.35 -11.95 -26.58
N GLU A 125 -24.93 -12.42 -25.47
CA GLU A 125 -25.69 -11.62 -24.53
C GLU A 125 -24.76 -10.76 -23.64
N PHE A 126 -23.68 -11.36 -23.14
CA PHE A 126 -22.71 -10.73 -22.24
C PHE A 126 -21.30 -10.79 -22.80
N PRO A 127 -20.91 -9.88 -23.71
CA PRO A 127 -19.58 -9.87 -24.32
C PRO A 127 -18.42 -9.82 -23.32
N THR A 128 -18.65 -9.24 -22.13
CA THR A 128 -17.73 -9.25 -21.00
C THR A 128 -18.49 -9.44 -19.69
N ILE A 129 -17.78 -9.83 -18.63
CA ILE A 129 -18.37 -9.98 -17.30
C ILE A 129 -19.00 -8.68 -16.77
N TYR A 130 -18.57 -7.51 -17.25
CA TYR A 130 -19.17 -6.24 -16.88
C TYR A 130 -20.54 -6.03 -17.49
N HIS A 131 -20.82 -6.59 -18.68
CA HIS A 131 -22.17 -6.60 -19.27
C HIS A 131 -23.14 -7.42 -18.42
N LEU A 132 -22.73 -8.61 -17.96
CA LEU A 132 -23.52 -9.41 -17.04
C LEU A 132 -23.80 -8.66 -15.73
N ARG A 133 -22.78 -8.03 -15.13
CA ARG A 133 -22.93 -7.26 -13.89
C ARG A 133 -23.89 -6.07 -14.08
N LYS A 134 -23.77 -5.34 -15.21
CA LYS A 134 -24.70 -4.25 -15.59
C LYS A 134 -26.12 -4.76 -15.77
N ALA A 135 -26.33 -5.88 -16.46
CA ALA A 135 -27.65 -6.48 -16.65
C ALA A 135 -28.31 -6.84 -15.31
N LEU A 136 -27.58 -7.48 -14.40
CA LEU A 136 -28.07 -7.81 -13.04
C LEU A 136 -28.41 -6.57 -12.20
N LEU A 137 -27.78 -5.42 -12.47
CA LEU A 137 -28.09 -4.15 -11.82
C LEU A 137 -29.33 -3.46 -12.41
N VAL A 138 -29.49 -3.49 -13.74
CA VAL A 138 -30.46 -2.65 -14.44
C VAL A 138 -31.73 -3.41 -14.76
N GLU A 139 -31.63 -4.65 -15.26
CA GLU A 139 -32.77 -5.41 -15.76
C GLU A 139 -33.59 -6.01 -14.61
N ASP A 140 -34.92 -5.91 -14.70
CA ASP A 140 -35.87 -6.45 -13.72
C ASP A 140 -36.45 -7.76 -14.25
N ARG A 141 -35.63 -8.80 -14.33
CA ARG A 141 -35.98 -10.15 -14.76
C ARG A 141 -35.29 -11.22 -13.93
N LYS A 142 -35.77 -12.45 -14.00
CA LYS A 142 -35.14 -13.61 -13.41
C LYS A 142 -33.90 -13.99 -14.24
N PHE A 143 -32.77 -14.11 -13.61
CA PHE A 143 -31.51 -14.65 -14.18
C PHE A 143 -31.31 -16.09 -13.72
N ASP A 144 -30.51 -16.85 -14.49
CA ASP A 144 -29.97 -18.13 -14.04
C ASP A 144 -29.05 -17.93 -12.83
N VAL A 145 -29.11 -18.81 -11.85
CA VAL A 145 -28.29 -18.75 -10.64
C VAL A 145 -26.80 -18.83 -10.94
N ARG A 146 -26.40 -19.51 -12.02
CA ARG A 146 -25.01 -19.60 -12.49
C ARG A 146 -24.49 -18.24 -12.95
N LEU A 147 -25.33 -17.43 -13.62
CA LEU A 147 -24.99 -16.07 -14.04
C LEU A 147 -24.79 -15.14 -12.83
N LEU A 148 -25.69 -15.20 -11.85
CA LEU A 148 -25.50 -14.47 -10.60
C LEU A 148 -24.21 -14.87 -9.91
N TYR A 149 -23.93 -16.18 -9.83
CA TYR A 149 -22.68 -16.67 -9.25
C TYR A 149 -21.44 -16.12 -9.99
N LEU A 150 -21.41 -16.12 -11.33
CA LEU A 150 -20.29 -15.59 -12.11
C LEU A 150 -20.03 -14.10 -11.81
N ALA A 151 -21.07 -13.28 -11.73
CA ALA A 151 -20.96 -11.87 -11.40
C ALA A 151 -20.41 -11.65 -9.98
N VAL A 152 -20.99 -12.34 -8.99
CA VAL A 152 -20.57 -12.29 -7.59
C VAL A 152 -19.14 -12.84 -7.42
N HIS A 153 -18.82 -13.95 -8.07
CA HIS A 153 -17.48 -14.52 -8.10
C HIS A 153 -16.45 -13.52 -8.61
N HIS A 154 -16.74 -12.83 -9.71
CA HIS A 154 -15.85 -11.81 -10.26
C HIS A 154 -15.62 -10.67 -9.26
N ILE A 155 -16.67 -10.15 -8.61
CA ILE A 155 -16.57 -9.08 -7.60
C ILE A 155 -15.73 -9.54 -6.39
N VAL A 156 -16.03 -10.72 -5.83
CA VAL A 156 -15.33 -11.27 -4.65
C VAL A 156 -13.86 -11.59 -4.96
N LYS A 157 -13.56 -12.01 -6.20
CA LYS A 157 -12.20 -12.28 -6.67
C LYS A 157 -11.38 -11.01 -6.87
N HIS A 158 -11.99 -9.93 -7.35
CA HIS A 158 -11.38 -8.65 -7.73
C HIS A 158 -11.92 -7.48 -6.91
N ARG A 159 -11.99 -7.64 -5.60
CA ARG A 159 -12.69 -6.73 -4.71
C ARG A 159 -12.09 -5.33 -4.52
N GLY A 160 -10.95 -5.02 -5.16
CA GLY A 160 -10.28 -3.73 -5.03
C GLY A 160 -9.35 -3.64 -3.81
N HIS A 161 -8.81 -2.44 -3.56
CA HIS A 161 -7.92 -2.16 -2.43
C HIS A 161 -8.70 -1.71 -1.17
N PHE A 162 -8.02 -1.73 -0.02
CA PHE A 162 -8.59 -1.38 1.30
C PHE A 162 -7.84 -0.20 1.95
N LEU A 163 -7.27 0.69 1.16
CA LEU A 163 -6.52 1.85 1.66
C LEU A 163 -7.45 2.88 2.33
N PHE A 164 -8.68 3.00 1.82
CA PHE A 164 -9.68 3.90 2.40
C PHE A 164 -10.60 3.13 3.35
N GLN A 165 -10.87 3.73 4.51
CA GLN A 165 -11.85 3.23 5.47
C GLN A 165 -13.07 4.16 5.48
N GLY A 166 -14.27 3.59 5.62
CA GLY A 166 -15.52 4.34 5.67
C GLY A 166 -16.45 4.12 4.48
N SER A 167 -17.40 5.03 4.28
CA SER A 167 -18.41 4.94 3.23
C SER A 167 -17.83 5.20 1.83
N VAL A 168 -18.56 4.80 0.80
CA VAL A 168 -18.23 5.08 -0.61
C VAL A 168 -18.08 6.59 -0.85
N ASN A 169 -18.95 7.41 -0.27
CA ASN A 169 -18.90 8.86 -0.43
C ASN A 169 -17.58 9.46 0.07
N ASN A 170 -17.02 8.95 1.17
CA ASN A 170 -15.73 9.41 1.67
C ASN A 170 -14.56 8.94 0.78
N ALA A 171 -14.64 7.71 0.25
CA ALA A 171 -13.60 7.17 -0.65
C ALA A 171 -13.59 7.86 -2.03
N THR A 172 -14.71 8.47 -2.43
CA THR A 172 -14.86 9.19 -3.71
C THR A 172 -14.83 10.72 -3.56
N SER A 173 -14.76 11.25 -2.34
CA SER A 173 -14.72 12.69 -2.08
C SER A 173 -13.32 13.26 -2.31
N PHE A 174 -13.23 14.26 -3.19
CA PHE A 174 -11.99 15.01 -3.40
C PHE A 174 -11.54 15.74 -2.13
N HIS A 175 -12.47 16.40 -1.46
CA HIS A 175 -12.21 17.13 -0.23
C HIS A 175 -11.49 16.26 0.81
N SER A 176 -11.91 15.01 1.00
CA SER A 176 -11.27 14.11 1.97
C SER A 176 -9.81 13.79 1.66
N VAL A 177 -9.46 13.54 0.39
CA VAL A 177 -8.08 13.23 0.01
C VAL A 177 -7.21 14.48 -0.04
N PHE A 178 -7.79 15.63 -0.40
CA PHE A 178 -7.08 16.89 -0.47
C PHE A 178 -6.81 17.47 0.92
N ASP A 179 -7.75 17.35 1.86
CA ASP A 179 -7.53 17.70 3.27
C ASP A 179 -6.41 16.88 3.90
N ASN A 180 -6.35 15.58 3.61
CA ASN A 180 -5.23 14.76 4.08
C ASN A 180 -3.89 15.24 3.52
N LEU A 181 -3.85 15.71 2.27
CA LEU A 181 -2.65 16.32 1.69
C LEU A 181 -2.29 17.63 2.42
N LYS A 182 -3.26 18.53 2.66
CA LYS A 182 -3.03 19.77 3.40
C LYS A 182 -2.46 19.51 4.79
N ILE A 183 -3.06 18.57 5.52
CA ILE A 183 -2.59 18.16 6.85
C ILE A 183 -1.15 17.65 6.78
N CYS A 184 -0.86 16.77 5.81
CA CYS A 184 0.48 16.22 5.63
C CYS A 184 1.51 17.31 5.33
N LEU A 185 1.21 18.24 4.43
CA LEU A 185 2.13 19.34 4.07
C LEU A 185 2.39 20.28 5.23
N ARG A 186 1.37 20.59 6.02
CA ARG A 186 1.53 21.39 7.22
C ARG A 186 2.35 20.66 8.29
N ASP A 187 2.08 19.38 8.52
CA ASP A 187 2.70 18.62 9.60
C ASP A 187 4.15 18.19 9.29
N GLU A 188 4.47 17.93 8.02
CA GLU A 188 5.82 17.46 7.60
C GLU A 188 6.74 18.59 7.13
N PHE A 189 6.18 19.65 6.53
CA PHE A 189 6.96 20.70 5.88
C PHE A 189 6.66 22.11 6.38
N GLU A 190 5.74 22.28 7.33
CA GLU A 190 5.25 23.59 7.81
C GLU A 190 4.67 24.44 6.65
N ILE A 191 4.14 23.78 5.60
CA ILE A 191 3.53 24.44 4.45
C ILE A 191 2.02 24.44 4.63
N GLU A 192 1.42 25.63 4.70
CA GLU A 192 -0.02 25.80 4.60
C GLU A 192 -0.42 25.90 3.12
N LEU A 193 -1.18 24.90 2.66
CA LEU A 193 -1.67 24.85 1.29
C LEU A 193 -3.08 25.46 1.23
N GLU A 194 -3.16 26.69 0.77
CA GLU A 194 -4.42 27.39 0.50
C GLU A 194 -4.77 27.34 -0.99
N CYS A 195 -6.06 27.32 -1.31
CA CYS A 195 -6.55 27.35 -2.68
C CYS A 195 -7.81 28.23 -2.79
N HIS A 196 -8.05 28.78 -3.97
CA HIS A 196 -9.25 29.58 -4.25
C HIS A 196 -10.52 28.72 -4.25
N SER A 197 -10.48 27.53 -4.86
CA SER A 197 -11.57 26.55 -4.84
C SER A 197 -11.05 25.13 -5.03
N GLU A 198 -11.42 24.23 -4.12
CA GLU A 198 -11.13 22.79 -4.21
C GLU A 198 -11.93 22.13 -5.33
N GLU A 199 -13.18 22.58 -5.55
CA GLU A 199 -14.05 22.10 -6.60
C GLU A 199 -13.44 22.34 -7.99
N LYS A 200 -12.85 23.54 -8.22
CA LYS A 200 -12.15 23.82 -9.47
C LYS A 200 -10.93 22.94 -9.68
N ILE A 201 -10.14 22.68 -8.62
CA ILE A 201 -9.00 21.76 -8.71
C ILE A 201 -9.49 20.35 -9.09
N ALA A 202 -10.59 19.89 -8.48
CA ALA A 202 -11.22 18.63 -8.81
C ALA A 202 -11.71 18.57 -10.28
N GLU A 203 -12.31 19.65 -10.80
CA GLU A 203 -12.74 19.77 -12.19
C GLU A 203 -11.56 19.75 -13.16
N ILE A 204 -10.49 20.50 -12.87
CA ILE A 204 -9.27 20.51 -13.68
C ILE A 204 -8.68 19.09 -13.77
N LEU A 205 -8.60 18.38 -12.66
CA LEU A 205 -8.08 17.01 -12.63
C LEU A 205 -8.91 16.04 -13.46
N LYS A 206 -10.25 16.18 -13.44
CA LYS A 206 -11.20 15.36 -14.22
C LYS A 206 -11.23 15.66 -15.70
N ASP A 207 -10.80 16.85 -16.13
CA ASP A 207 -10.94 17.27 -17.53
C ASP A 207 -10.00 16.47 -18.46
N LYS A 208 -10.58 15.57 -19.25
CA LYS A 208 -9.87 14.71 -20.21
C LYS A 208 -9.29 15.45 -21.39
N LYS A 209 -9.82 16.66 -21.70
CA LYS A 209 -9.38 17.45 -22.87
C LYS A 209 -8.08 18.22 -22.62
N LYS A 210 -7.73 18.43 -21.35
CA LYS A 210 -6.52 19.16 -20.98
C LYS A 210 -5.29 18.26 -20.92
N SER A 211 -4.17 18.76 -21.44
CA SER A 211 -2.89 18.07 -21.28
C SER A 211 -2.43 18.05 -19.81
N LYS A 212 -1.58 17.10 -19.44
CA LYS A 212 -0.98 17.03 -18.10
C LYS A 212 -0.30 18.34 -17.69
N ARG A 213 0.33 19.02 -18.64
CA ARG A 213 1.01 20.31 -18.43
C ARG A 213 0.02 21.45 -18.16
N ASP A 214 -1.08 21.49 -18.91
CA ASP A 214 -2.13 22.49 -18.71
C ASP A 214 -2.80 22.29 -17.35
N LYS A 215 -3.15 21.06 -17.00
CA LYS A 215 -3.66 20.72 -15.65
C LYS A 215 -2.71 21.20 -14.57
N CYS A 216 -1.42 20.91 -14.69
CA CYS A 216 -0.41 21.35 -13.72
C CYS A 216 -0.39 22.87 -13.56
N ASN A 217 -0.38 23.60 -14.67
CA ASN A 217 -0.35 25.08 -14.67
C ASN A 217 -1.62 25.66 -14.05
N GLU A 218 -2.80 25.14 -14.41
CA GLU A 218 -4.07 25.63 -13.90
C GLU A 218 -4.24 25.33 -12.41
N ILE A 219 -3.89 24.11 -11.96
CA ILE A 219 -3.92 23.77 -10.51
C ILE A 219 -3.00 24.70 -9.75
N PHE A 220 -1.79 24.96 -10.28
CA PHE A 220 -0.84 25.85 -9.63
C PHE A 220 -1.36 27.30 -9.54
N ASN A 221 -2.17 27.76 -10.50
CA ASN A 221 -2.82 29.06 -10.47
C ASN A 221 -4.01 29.11 -9.49
N GLU A 222 -4.69 27.99 -9.24
CA GLU A 222 -5.77 27.91 -8.24
C GLU A 222 -5.24 27.83 -6.79
N LEU A 223 -3.95 27.48 -6.62
CA LEU A 223 -3.31 27.48 -5.31
C LEU A 223 -2.84 28.91 -4.98
N ASN A 224 -3.18 29.36 -3.77
CA ASN A 224 -2.72 30.66 -3.25
C ASN A 224 -1.33 30.51 -2.61
N THR A 225 -0.31 30.25 -3.43
CA THR A 225 1.04 29.96 -2.96
C THR A 225 2.08 30.77 -3.72
N ASP A 226 3.25 30.93 -3.12
CA ASP A 226 4.40 31.54 -3.80
C ASP A 226 4.80 30.70 -5.02
N LYS A 227 4.79 31.34 -6.20
CA LYS A 227 5.14 30.72 -7.49
C LYS A 227 6.59 30.21 -7.54
N SER A 228 7.44 30.64 -6.63
CA SER A 228 8.83 30.18 -6.50
C SER A 228 8.98 28.89 -5.68
N ASN A 229 7.95 28.43 -4.98
CA ASN A 229 8.01 27.26 -4.13
C ASN A 229 8.16 25.96 -4.94
N LYS A 230 9.40 25.44 -4.96
CA LYS A 230 9.78 24.22 -5.70
C LYS A 230 9.06 22.97 -5.19
N GLN A 231 8.80 22.87 -3.89
CA GLN A 231 8.14 21.71 -3.28
C GLN A 231 6.70 21.59 -3.79
N ILE A 232 5.92 22.68 -3.68
CA ILE A 232 4.52 22.68 -4.14
C ILE A 232 4.46 22.44 -5.64
N LYS A 233 5.37 23.05 -6.43
CA LYS A 233 5.45 22.81 -7.86
C LYS A 233 5.70 21.35 -8.21
N SER A 234 6.58 20.66 -7.48
CA SER A 234 6.88 19.26 -7.69
C SER A 234 5.71 18.35 -7.28
N ILE A 235 5.01 18.70 -6.19
CA ILE A 235 3.81 18.00 -5.73
C ILE A 235 2.69 18.11 -6.77
N VAL A 236 2.39 19.32 -7.28
CA VAL A 236 1.38 19.54 -8.31
C VAL A 236 1.75 18.82 -9.62
N THR A 237 3.03 18.80 -9.95
CA THR A 237 3.57 18.04 -11.11
C THR A 237 3.24 16.56 -10.99
N LEU A 238 3.45 15.94 -9.81
CA LEU A 238 3.10 14.53 -9.55
C LEU A 238 1.60 14.28 -9.59
N ILE A 239 0.79 15.13 -8.96
CA ILE A 239 -0.67 15.03 -8.96
C ILE A 239 -1.22 15.09 -10.40
N SER A 240 -0.60 15.87 -11.26
CA SER A 240 -0.95 15.97 -12.68
C SER A 240 -0.45 14.78 -13.52
N GLY A 241 0.25 13.80 -12.93
CA GLY A 241 0.75 12.60 -13.58
C GLY A 241 2.04 12.82 -14.41
N MET A 242 2.76 13.90 -14.13
CA MET A 242 4.07 14.17 -14.72
C MET A 242 5.20 13.72 -13.77
N LYS A 243 6.45 13.82 -14.25
CA LYS A 243 7.65 13.41 -13.53
C LYS A 243 8.20 14.54 -12.66
N ALA A 244 8.47 14.28 -11.38
CA ALA A 244 9.09 15.21 -10.46
C ALA A 244 10.29 14.59 -9.73
N LYS A 245 11.23 15.44 -9.31
CA LYS A 245 12.40 15.02 -8.54
C LYS A 245 12.03 14.80 -7.07
N VAL A 246 12.49 13.70 -6.50
CA VAL A 246 12.28 13.37 -5.08
C VAL A 246 12.92 14.42 -4.17
N ALA A 247 14.11 14.90 -4.52
CA ALA A 247 14.82 15.95 -3.79
C ALA A 247 14.00 17.26 -3.69
N ASP A 248 13.32 17.65 -4.76
CA ASP A 248 12.49 18.86 -4.75
C ASP A 248 11.24 18.70 -3.87
N ILE A 249 10.65 17.50 -3.81
CA ILE A 249 9.48 17.22 -2.95
C ILE A 249 9.83 17.37 -1.47
N PHE A 250 11.02 16.89 -1.08
CA PHE A 250 11.46 16.90 0.31
C PHE A 250 12.34 18.09 0.69
N ALA A 251 12.65 18.98 -0.26
CA ALA A 251 13.65 20.04 -0.11
C ALA A 251 14.97 19.52 0.48
N ASP A 252 15.46 18.39 -0.06
CA ASP A 252 16.60 17.64 0.47
C ASP A 252 17.54 17.27 -0.69
N GLU A 253 18.62 18.04 -0.83
CA GLU A 253 19.59 17.88 -1.92
C GLU A 253 20.35 16.55 -1.85
N SER A 254 20.46 15.93 -0.68
CA SER A 254 21.12 14.61 -0.54
C SER A 254 20.38 13.51 -1.34
N LEU A 255 19.10 13.71 -1.64
CA LEU A 255 18.31 12.80 -2.46
C LEU A 255 18.55 12.92 -3.98
N LEU A 256 19.44 13.81 -4.43
CA LEU A 256 19.87 13.88 -5.83
C LEU A 256 20.83 12.72 -6.20
N GLU A 257 21.51 12.14 -5.24
CA GLU A 257 22.51 11.09 -5.44
C GLU A 257 21.91 9.67 -5.50
N ILE A 258 20.60 9.52 -5.35
CA ILE A 258 19.93 8.22 -5.48
C ILE A 258 19.86 7.77 -6.94
N ASP A 259 19.92 6.46 -7.21
CA ASP A 259 19.94 5.86 -8.55
C ASP A 259 18.79 6.34 -9.46
N LYS A 260 17.63 6.67 -8.88
CA LYS A 260 16.45 7.17 -9.58
C LYS A 260 15.89 8.42 -8.91
N PRO A 261 16.46 9.60 -9.19
CA PRO A 261 16.13 10.83 -8.46
C PRO A 261 14.76 11.41 -8.81
N SER A 262 14.02 10.84 -9.75
CA SER A 262 12.72 11.35 -10.21
C SER A 262 11.68 10.24 -10.28
N ILE A 263 10.43 10.56 -9.89
CA ILE A 263 9.29 9.66 -9.88
C ILE A 263 8.13 10.19 -10.72
N SER A 264 7.29 9.28 -11.21
CA SER A 264 5.98 9.57 -11.80
C SER A 264 4.99 8.46 -11.49
N PHE A 265 3.80 8.80 -11.05
CA PHE A 265 2.74 7.82 -10.76
C PHE A 265 2.17 7.14 -12.00
N SER A 266 2.33 7.76 -13.17
CA SER A 266 1.88 7.19 -14.44
C SER A 266 2.82 6.12 -15.00
N GLU A 267 4.05 5.97 -14.49
CA GLU A 267 5.00 4.96 -14.96
C GLU A 267 4.68 3.57 -14.40
N SER A 268 4.85 2.53 -15.23
CA SER A 268 4.62 1.13 -14.81
C SER A 268 5.64 0.62 -13.78
N SER A 269 6.79 1.28 -13.69
CA SER A 269 7.87 0.98 -12.76
C SER A 269 7.67 1.58 -11.35
N TYR A 270 6.63 2.41 -11.16
CA TYR A 270 6.44 3.11 -9.88
C TYR A 270 6.37 2.18 -8.66
N GLU A 271 5.65 1.07 -8.76
CA GLU A 271 5.51 0.13 -7.63
C GLU A 271 6.86 -0.49 -7.20
N THR A 272 7.75 -0.77 -8.15
CA THR A 272 9.10 -1.24 -7.85
C THR A 272 9.94 -0.11 -7.23
N LEU A 273 9.87 1.07 -7.83
CA LEU A 273 10.59 2.26 -7.35
C LEU A 273 10.12 2.68 -5.95
N ARG A 274 8.83 2.52 -5.64
CA ARG A 274 8.28 2.80 -4.31
C ARG A 274 8.96 1.98 -3.21
N VAL A 275 9.27 0.71 -3.48
CA VAL A 275 9.99 -0.16 -2.54
C VAL A 275 11.44 0.31 -2.35
N GLU A 276 12.13 0.69 -3.44
CA GLU A 276 13.48 1.24 -3.39
C GLU A 276 13.53 2.57 -2.60
N LEU A 277 12.52 3.44 -2.80
CA LEU A 277 12.39 4.70 -2.06
C LEU A 277 12.10 4.50 -0.56
N GLU A 278 11.42 3.42 -0.19
CA GLU A 278 11.16 3.11 1.23
C GLU A 278 12.46 2.81 1.99
N ASP A 279 13.42 2.16 1.34
CA ASP A 279 14.74 1.88 1.93
C ASP A 279 15.53 3.18 2.15
N VAL A 280 15.36 4.20 1.30
CA VAL A 280 16.07 5.50 1.39
C VAL A 280 15.34 6.50 2.27
N LEU A 281 14.02 6.65 2.09
CA LEU A 281 13.20 7.67 2.76
C LEU A 281 12.64 7.20 4.11
N GLY A 282 12.61 5.87 4.35
CA GLY A 282 11.97 5.31 5.53
C GLY A 282 10.50 5.73 5.63
N GLU A 283 10.12 6.27 6.79
CA GLU A 283 8.75 6.71 7.07
C GLU A 283 8.30 7.93 6.26
N ARG A 284 9.24 8.77 5.81
CA ARG A 284 8.96 9.93 4.93
C ARG A 284 8.34 9.49 3.60
N CYS A 285 8.46 8.23 3.22
CA CYS A 285 7.80 7.67 2.05
C CYS A 285 6.26 7.76 2.13
N GLY A 286 5.69 7.85 3.33
CA GLY A 286 4.27 8.10 3.56
C GLY A 286 3.75 9.40 2.93
N VAL A 287 4.60 10.41 2.80
CA VAL A 287 4.25 11.68 2.10
C VAL A 287 3.94 11.41 0.62
N ILE A 288 4.77 10.61 -0.04
CA ILE A 288 4.55 10.23 -1.45
C ILE A 288 3.24 9.47 -1.62
N ASP A 289 2.91 8.59 -0.66
CA ASP A 289 1.66 7.83 -0.69
C ASP A 289 0.43 8.76 -0.55
N ILE A 290 0.51 9.80 0.28
CA ILE A 290 -0.57 10.80 0.42
C ILE A 290 -0.73 11.63 -0.84
N ILE A 291 0.37 12.08 -1.46
CA ILE A 291 0.34 12.78 -2.76
C ILE A 291 -0.29 11.86 -3.82
N LYS A 292 0.09 10.59 -3.82
CA LYS A 292 -0.47 9.58 -4.72
C LYS A 292 -1.98 9.40 -4.55
N CYS A 293 -2.51 9.51 -3.34
CA CYS A 293 -3.96 9.41 -3.11
C CYS A 293 -4.75 10.46 -3.90
N VAL A 294 -4.24 11.69 -4.06
CA VAL A 294 -4.89 12.73 -4.87
C VAL A 294 -4.84 12.36 -6.37
N TYR A 295 -3.71 11.89 -6.85
CA TYR A 295 -3.58 11.38 -8.22
C TYR A 295 -4.53 10.19 -8.46
N ASP A 296 -4.55 9.21 -7.57
CA ASP A 296 -5.40 8.02 -7.67
C ASP A 296 -6.89 8.38 -7.63
N TRP A 297 -7.25 9.43 -6.88
CA TRP A 297 -8.61 9.96 -6.89
C TRP A 297 -9.02 10.45 -8.29
N ALA A 298 -8.15 11.18 -8.97
CA ALA A 298 -8.43 11.68 -10.33
C ALA A 298 -8.62 10.50 -11.31
N ILE A 299 -7.78 9.48 -11.22
CA ILE A 299 -7.92 8.25 -12.03
C ILE A 299 -9.22 7.50 -11.71
N LEU A 300 -9.58 7.39 -10.42
CA LEU A 300 -10.84 6.75 -10.03
C LEU A 300 -12.05 7.52 -10.55
N ALA A 301 -12.04 8.85 -10.44
CA ALA A 301 -13.08 9.71 -10.96
C ALA A 301 -13.25 9.56 -12.48
N ASP A 302 -12.13 9.43 -13.20
CA ASP A 302 -12.13 9.14 -14.63
C ASP A 302 -12.71 7.76 -14.96
N ILE A 303 -12.35 6.73 -14.21
CA ILE A 303 -12.88 5.36 -14.38
C ILE A 303 -14.40 5.32 -14.18
N LEU A 304 -14.95 6.13 -13.28
CA LEU A 304 -16.36 6.12 -12.89
C LEU A 304 -17.21 7.18 -13.60
N ALA A 305 -16.60 8.08 -14.39
CA ALA A 305 -17.26 9.27 -14.94
C ALA A 305 -18.57 8.97 -15.70
N ASP A 306 -18.59 7.91 -16.52
CA ASP A 306 -19.72 7.54 -17.34
C ASP A 306 -20.56 6.39 -16.73
N GLY A 307 -20.39 6.12 -15.44
CA GLY A 307 -20.98 4.96 -14.75
C GLY A 307 -22.20 5.27 -13.92
N GLU A 308 -22.77 6.48 -13.98
CA GLU A 308 -23.85 6.91 -13.10
C GLU A 308 -25.21 6.37 -13.51
N ILE A 309 -25.94 5.78 -12.53
CA ILE A 309 -27.35 5.40 -12.62
C ILE A 309 -28.01 5.82 -11.30
N ASN A 310 -29.06 6.64 -11.37
CA ASN A 310 -29.85 7.10 -10.23
C ASN A 310 -28.99 7.70 -9.10
N GLY A 311 -28.00 8.51 -9.44
CA GLY A 311 -27.10 9.17 -8.48
C GLY A 311 -26.03 8.28 -7.85
N LYS A 312 -25.84 7.03 -8.33
CA LYS A 312 -24.80 6.12 -7.93
C LYS A 312 -23.89 5.78 -9.11
N SER A 313 -22.57 5.85 -8.93
CA SER A 313 -21.61 5.47 -9.97
C SER A 313 -21.22 4.01 -9.85
N TYR A 314 -21.55 3.20 -10.86
CA TYR A 314 -21.26 1.77 -10.91
C TYR A 314 -20.09 1.45 -11.85
N LEU A 315 -19.17 0.65 -11.36
CA LEU A 315 -18.01 0.26 -12.13
C LEU A 315 -18.36 -0.52 -13.39
N SER A 316 -19.33 -1.46 -13.31
CA SER A 316 -19.73 -2.26 -14.46
C SER A 316 -20.31 -1.42 -15.58
N VAL A 317 -21.11 -0.40 -15.24
CA VAL A 317 -21.70 0.53 -16.22
C VAL A 317 -20.61 1.31 -16.94
N ALA A 318 -19.68 1.92 -16.18
CA ALA A 318 -18.55 2.65 -16.75
C ALA A 318 -17.69 1.75 -17.67
N LYS A 319 -17.42 0.50 -17.25
CA LYS A 319 -16.64 -0.45 -18.04
C LYS A 319 -17.36 -0.92 -19.32
N VAL A 320 -18.69 -1.03 -19.31
CA VAL A 320 -19.47 -1.30 -20.52
C VAL A 320 -19.36 -0.12 -21.49
N ASN A 321 -19.51 1.10 -21.00
CA ASN A 321 -19.39 2.30 -21.84
C ASN A 321 -18.00 2.42 -22.49
N LEU A 322 -16.91 2.05 -21.75
CA LEU A 322 -15.58 1.95 -22.36
C LEU A 322 -15.49 0.88 -23.45
N TYR A 323 -16.19 -0.24 -23.29
CA TYR A 323 -16.22 -1.28 -24.32
C TYR A 323 -16.97 -0.83 -25.58
N ASP A 324 -18.08 -0.15 -25.40
CA ASP A 324 -18.89 0.37 -26.52
C ASP A 324 -18.12 1.47 -27.25
N LYS A 325 -17.45 2.39 -26.51
CA LYS A 325 -16.55 3.37 -27.10
C LYS A 325 -15.42 2.71 -27.88
N HIS A 326 -14.77 1.70 -27.33
CA HIS A 326 -13.72 0.97 -28.06
C HIS A 326 -14.21 0.36 -29.37
N LYS A 327 -15.44 -0.20 -29.38
CA LYS A 327 -16.04 -0.74 -30.61
C LYS A 327 -16.30 0.34 -31.63
N GLU A 328 -16.80 1.50 -31.23
CA GLU A 328 -17.10 2.59 -32.12
C GLU A 328 -15.82 3.23 -32.67
N ASP A 329 -14.84 3.50 -31.83
CA ASP A 329 -13.51 4.00 -32.26
C ASP A 329 -12.87 3.03 -33.26
N LEU A 330 -12.98 1.72 -33.00
CA LEU A 330 -12.45 0.67 -33.89
C LEU A 330 -13.20 0.66 -35.24
N ARG A 331 -14.52 0.86 -35.22
CA ARG A 331 -15.33 0.92 -36.43
C ARG A 331 -14.89 2.08 -37.32
N ILE A 332 -14.77 3.28 -36.73
CA ILE A 332 -14.35 4.51 -37.43
C ILE A 332 -12.92 4.33 -37.96
N LEU A 333 -11.99 3.84 -37.14
CA LEU A 333 -10.60 3.64 -37.53
C LEU A 333 -10.45 2.61 -38.67
N LYS A 334 -11.22 1.53 -38.63
CA LYS A 334 -11.25 0.55 -39.73
C LYS A 334 -11.81 1.14 -41.02
N GLN A 335 -12.84 1.96 -40.94
CA GLN A 335 -13.41 2.65 -42.09
C GLN A 335 -12.37 3.60 -42.73
N LEU A 336 -11.70 4.39 -41.90
CA LEU A 336 -10.65 5.31 -42.34
C LEU A 336 -9.47 4.59 -43.02
N PHE A 337 -9.01 3.47 -42.47
CA PHE A 337 -7.86 2.72 -42.99
C PHE A 337 -8.19 1.84 -44.21
N LYS A 338 -9.47 1.57 -44.51
CA LYS A 338 -9.87 0.79 -45.71
C LYS A 338 -9.38 1.41 -47.00
N GLY A 339 -9.19 2.73 -47.07
CA GLY A 339 -8.66 3.43 -48.21
C GLY A 339 -7.21 3.08 -48.58
N ASN A 340 -6.43 2.50 -47.63
CA ASN A 340 -5.06 2.06 -47.85
C ASN A 340 -4.91 0.59 -47.35
N HIS A 341 -5.03 -0.35 -48.30
CA HIS A 341 -4.99 -1.79 -47.98
C HIS A 341 -3.70 -2.22 -47.27
N LYS A 342 -2.56 -1.62 -47.57
CA LYS A 342 -1.27 -1.93 -46.95
C LYS A 342 -1.30 -1.53 -45.47
N VAL A 343 -1.71 -0.31 -45.17
CA VAL A 343 -1.82 0.22 -43.80
C VAL A 343 -2.83 -0.60 -43.00
N TYR A 344 -3.99 -0.92 -43.60
CA TYR A 344 -5.02 -1.73 -42.97
C TYR A 344 -4.49 -3.11 -42.55
N LYS A 345 -3.76 -3.80 -43.45
CA LYS A 345 -3.22 -5.12 -43.20
C LYS A 345 -2.13 -5.07 -42.12
N GLU A 346 -1.16 -4.14 -42.24
CA GLU A 346 -0.08 -3.96 -41.26
C GLU A 346 -0.62 -3.65 -39.86
N PHE A 347 -1.73 -2.91 -39.75
CA PHE A 347 -2.24 -2.45 -38.47
C PHE A 347 -3.22 -3.44 -37.81
N PHE A 348 -4.14 -4.05 -38.57
CA PHE A 348 -5.23 -4.88 -38.02
C PHE A 348 -5.09 -6.37 -38.22
N VAL A 349 -4.25 -6.83 -39.14
CA VAL A 349 -4.19 -8.26 -39.54
C VAL A 349 -2.85 -8.89 -39.22
N ASP A 350 -1.76 -8.24 -39.58
CA ASP A 350 -0.42 -8.83 -39.43
C ASP A 350 0.05 -8.85 -37.96
N GLU A 351 0.86 -9.86 -37.62
CA GLU A 351 1.54 -9.88 -36.34
C GLU A 351 2.56 -8.74 -36.26
N GLY A 352 2.41 -7.83 -35.30
CA GLY A 352 3.28 -6.66 -35.11
C GLY A 352 3.66 -6.46 -33.65
N LYS A 353 4.64 -5.57 -33.40
CA LYS A 353 5.12 -5.27 -32.05
C LYS A 353 4.27 -4.22 -31.31
N SER A 354 3.60 -3.33 -32.04
CA SER A 354 2.89 -2.16 -31.47
C SER A 354 1.64 -1.75 -32.26
N ASN A 355 1.15 -2.61 -33.16
CA ASN A 355 -0.08 -2.44 -33.93
C ASN A 355 -1.32 -2.83 -33.07
N TYR A 356 -2.51 -2.78 -33.67
CA TYR A 356 -3.75 -3.14 -32.98
C TYR A 356 -3.76 -4.60 -32.47
N CYS A 357 -3.20 -5.54 -33.26
CA CYS A 357 -3.08 -6.93 -32.81
C CYS A 357 -2.25 -7.08 -31.52
N ALA A 358 -1.10 -6.38 -31.46
CA ALA A 358 -0.27 -6.35 -30.25
C ALA A 358 -0.97 -5.61 -29.09
N TYR A 359 -1.75 -4.56 -29.38
CA TYR A 359 -2.50 -3.85 -28.34
C TYR A 359 -3.56 -4.71 -27.67
N VAL A 360 -4.34 -5.46 -28.46
CA VAL A 360 -5.33 -6.39 -27.91
C VAL A 360 -4.74 -7.75 -27.47
N GLY A 361 -3.54 -8.07 -27.90
CA GLY A 361 -2.77 -9.26 -27.49
C GLY A 361 -3.12 -10.52 -28.25
N PHE A 362 -3.70 -10.42 -29.44
CA PHE A 362 -3.96 -11.57 -30.29
C PHE A 362 -3.98 -11.22 -31.79
N VAL A 363 -3.74 -12.23 -32.62
CA VAL A 363 -3.88 -12.18 -34.09
C VAL A 363 -4.89 -13.23 -34.52
N ASN A 364 -5.77 -12.90 -35.45
CA ASN A 364 -6.64 -13.86 -36.12
C ASN A 364 -5.95 -14.37 -37.39
N SER A 365 -5.55 -15.63 -37.40
CA SER A 365 -4.96 -16.27 -38.57
C SER A 365 -5.77 -17.50 -38.96
N ASN A 366 -6.26 -17.56 -40.20
CA ASN A 366 -7.04 -18.66 -40.74
C ASN A 366 -8.20 -19.18 -39.86
N GLY A 367 -8.95 -18.20 -39.26
CA GLY A 367 -10.08 -18.56 -38.40
C GLY A 367 -9.69 -18.96 -36.97
N SER A 368 -8.42 -19.01 -36.62
CA SER A 368 -7.93 -19.31 -35.28
C SER A 368 -7.32 -18.04 -34.61
N LYS A 369 -7.57 -17.90 -33.31
CA LYS A 369 -7.04 -16.82 -32.49
C LYS A 369 -5.71 -17.23 -31.87
N LYS A 370 -4.61 -16.59 -32.27
CA LYS A 370 -3.27 -16.79 -31.70
C LYS A 370 -2.98 -15.69 -30.68
N ASN A 371 -2.62 -16.03 -29.45
CA ASN A 371 -2.17 -15.06 -28.46
C ASN A 371 -0.76 -14.59 -28.75
N ILE A 372 -0.53 -13.29 -28.65
CA ILE A 372 0.77 -12.64 -28.81
C ILE A 372 1.06 -11.73 -27.61
N LYS A 373 2.33 -11.32 -27.47
CA LYS A 373 2.74 -10.39 -26.42
C LYS A 373 2.05 -9.03 -26.61
N ARG A 374 1.40 -8.53 -25.57
CA ARG A 374 0.80 -7.20 -25.60
C ARG A 374 1.88 -6.11 -25.57
N CYS A 375 1.66 -5.04 -26.35
CA CYS A 375 2.43 -3.82 -26.23
C CYS A 375 1.85 -2.90 -25.14
N ASN A 376 2.64 -1.92 -24.70
CA ASN A 376 2.15 -0.84 -23.87
C ASN A 376 1.33 0.18 -24.70
N ARG A 377 0.58 1.05 -24.00
CA ARG A 377 -0.26 2.04 -24.67
C ARG A 377 0.54 3.11 -25.41
N GLU A 378 1.68 3.52 -24.86
CA GLU A 378 2.52 4.57 -25.44
C GLU A 378 3.07 4.15 -26.81
N ASP A 379 3.61 2.93 -26.92
CA ASP A 379 4.09 2.37 -28.18
C ASP A 379 2.96 2.18 -29.19
N PHE A 380 1.77 1.76 -28.70
CA PHE A 380 0.59 1.64 -29.54
C PHE A 380 0.16 3.01 -30.13
N ILE A 381 0.02 4.04 -29.29
CA ILE A 381 -0.37 5.38 -29.72
C ILE A 381 0.65 5.98 -30.70
N LYS A 382 1.94 5.77 -30.43
CA LYS A 382 3.02 6.20 -31.35
C LYS A 382 2.90 5.52 -32.72
N ASN A 383 2.63 4.22 -32.73
CA ASN A 383 2.40 3.48 -33.98
C ASN A 383 1.14 3.96 -34.69
N LEU A 384 0.03 4.15 -33.96
CA LEU A 384 -1.23 4.64 -34.51
C LEU A 384 -1.04 6.00 -35.19
N LYS A 385 -0.34 6.96 -34.55
CA LYS A 385 0.00 8.25 -35.15
C LYS A 385 0.78 8.09 -36.45
N ASN A 386 1.79 7.22 -36.48
CA ASN A 386 2.60 6.96 -37.67
C ASN A 386 1.77 6.33 -38.81
N GLN A 387 0.84 5.43 -38.48
CA GLN A 387 -0.01 4.81 -39.51
C GLN A 387 -1.09 5.77 -40.00
N LEU A 388 -1.65 6.62 -39.12
CA LEU A 388 -2.60 7.67 -39.51
C LEU A 388 -1.97 8.67 -40.45
N GLY A 389 -0.70 9.06 -40.23
CA GLY A 389 0.05 9.95 -41.12
C GLY A 389 0.30 9.40 -42.54
N LYS A 390 0.08 8.09 -42.78
CA LYS A 390 0.14 7.47 -44.12
C LYS A 390 -1.21 7.48 -44.85
N ILE A 391 -2.27 7.93 -44.19
CA ILE A 391 -3.62 8.04 -44.77
C ILE A 391 -3.78 9.45 -45.31
N GLU A 392 -4.12 9.55 -46.56
CA GLU A 392 -4.38 10.84 -47.23
C GLU A 392 -5.69 11.44 -46.68
N LYS A 393 -5.62 12.69 -46.22
CA LYS A 393 -6.80 13.44 -45.75
C LYS A 393 -7.54 14.00 -46.97
N THR A 394 -8.75 13.50 -47.20
CA THR A 394 -9.63 13.86 -48.30
C THR A 394 -10.91 14.47 -47.77
N VAL A 395 -11.67 15.17 -48.59
CA VAL A 395 -12.98 15.75 -48.21
C VAL A 395 -13.95 14.67 -47.72
N SER A 396 -13.84 13.44 -48.22
CA SER A 396 -14.75 12.34 -47.86
C SER A 396 -14.42 11.65 -46.53
N ASN A 397 -13.21 11.81 -45.99
CA ASN A 397 -12.79 11.18 -44.73
C ASN A 397 -12.33 12.20 -43.67
N GLN A 398 -12.57 13.47 -43.90
CA GLN A 398 -12.06 14.55 -43.07
C GLN A 398 -12.63 14.47 -41.64
N SER A 399 -13.91 14.18 -41.49
CA SER A 399 -14.54 14.11 -40.15
C SER A 399 -14.03 12.96 -39.29
N GLU A 400 -13.86 11.79 -39.89
CA GLU A 400 -13.28 10.61 -39.22
C GLU A 400 -11.81 10.84 -38.88
N TYR A 401 -11.07 11.47 -39.78
CA TYR A 401 -9.66 11.77 -39.54
C TYR A 401 -9.48 12.75 -38.38
N GLU A 402 -10.24 13.84 -38.35
CA GLU A 402 -10.21 14.83 -37.28
C GLU A 402 -10.67 14.26 -35.94
N PHE A 403 -11.71 13.44 -35.95
CA PHE A 403 -12.17 12.72 -34.76
C PHE A 403 -11.03 11.85 -34.17
N ILE A 404 -10.37 11.04 -34.99
CA ILE A 404 -9.27 10.17 -34.53
C ILE A 404 -8.08 11.00 -34.03
N GLU A 405 -7.75 12.11 -34.67
CA GLU A 405 -6.69 13.03 -34.20
C GLU A 405 -7.03 13.60 -32.81
N GLN A 406 -8.26 14.06 -32.59
CA GLN A 406 -8.71 14.59 -31.31
C GLN A 406 -8.66 13.53 -30.22
N GLU A 407 -9.16 12.33 -30.48
CA GLU A 407 -9.14 11.22 -29.54
C GLU A 407 -7.71 10.76 -29.19
N ILE A 408 -6.78 10.82 -30.15
CA ILE A 408 -5.35 10.55 -29.93
C ILE A 408 -4.70 11.65 -29.07
N GLN A 409 -5.05 12.92 -29.29
CA GLN A 409 -4.53 14.03 -28.50
C GLN A 409 -5.02 14.00 -27.06
N ALA A 410 -6.29 13.63 -26.86
CA ALA A 410 -6.90 13.47 -25.55
C ALA A 410 -6.48 12.17 -24.82
N ASP A 411 -5.76 11.26 -25.50
CA ASP A 411 -5.42 9.90 -25.02
C ASP A 411 -6.64 9.04 -24.66
N THR A 412 -7.76 9.27 -25.35
CA THR A 412 -9.04 8.59 -25.11
C THR A 412 -9.39 7.54 -26.16
N ILE A 413 -8.64 7.43 -27.25
CA ILE A 413 -8.83 6.49 -28.36
C ILE A 413 -8.72 5.03 -27.89
N LEU A 414 -9.62 4.16 -28.36
CA LEU A 414 -9.61 2.71 -28.13
C LEU A 414 -9.37 2.33 -26.65
N PRO A 415 -10.19 2.80 -25.70
CA PRO A 415 -10.01 2.52 -24.29
C PRO A 415 -10.17 1.01 -23.99
N VAL A 416 -9.55 0.52 -22.92
CA VAL A 416 -9.65 -0.89 -22.49
C VAL A 416 -10.31 -1.00 -21.13
N GLN A 417 -11.13 -2.05 -20.93
CA GLN A 417 -11.81 -2.29 -19.66
C GLN A 417 -10.83 -2.65 -18.52
N ILE A 418 -9.71 -3.28 -18.84
CA ILE A 418 -8.71 -3.75 -17.87
C ILE A 418 -7.38 -3.10 -18.17
N SER A 419 -6.95 -2.22 -17.28
CA SER A 419 -5.63 -1.57 -17.29
C SER A 419 -4.97 -1.67 -15.91
N LYS A 420 -3.73 -1.21 -15.79
CA LYS A 420 -3.04 -1.05 -14.50
C LYS A 420 -3.82 -0.11 -13.55
N ASP A 421 -4.53 0.86 -14.11
CA ASP A 421 -5.29 1.86 -13.35
C ASP A 421 -6.45 1.26 -12.56
N ASN A 422 -6.90 0.05 -12.90
CA ASN A 422 -7.88 -0.67 -12.07
C ASN A 422 -7.39 -0.95 -10.65
N GLY A 423 -6.08 -0.82 -10.38
CA GLY A 423 -5.50 -0.91 -9.04
C GLY A 423 -5.98 0.18 -8.08
N VAL A 424 -6.43 1.33 -8.60
CA VAL A 424 -6.94 2.44 -7.77
C VAL A 424 -8.38 2.24 -7.29
N ILE A 425 -9.08 1.20 -7.76
CA ILE A 425 -10.49 0.97 -7.41
C ILE A 425 -10.60 0.50 -5.96
N PRO A 426 -11.24 1.26 -5.07
CA PRO A 426 -11.44 0.86 -3.70
C PRO A 426 -12.53 -0.20 -3.57
N TYR A 427 -12.44 -1.03 -2.52
CA TYR A 427 -13.41 -2.11 -2.32
C TYR A 427 -14.84 -1.61 -2.12
N GLN A 428 -15.03 -0.39 -1.61
CA GLN A 428 -16.35 0.20 -1.38
C GLN A 428 -17.16 0.31 -2.68
N VAL A 429 -16.53 0.69 -3.80
CA VAL A 429 -17.20 0.78 -5.11
C VAL A 429 -17.70 -0.59 -5.56
N GLN A 430 -16.87 -1.62 -5.44
CA GLN A 430 -17.25 -3.00 -5.74
C GLN A 430 -18.32 -3.52 -4.77
N GLY A 431 -18.22 -3.15 -3.48
CA GLY A 431 -19.16 -3.57 -2.43
C GLY A 431 -20.54 -2.95 -2.58
N MET A 432 -20.62 -1.69 -3.02
CA MET A 432 -21.90 -1.03 -3.34
C MET A 432 -22.60 -1.78 -4.47
N GLU A 433 -21.88 -2.03 -5.57
CA GLU A 433 -22.44 -2.77 -6.71
C GLU A 433 -22.88 -4.18 -6.32
N LEU A 434 -22.10 -4.90 -5.50
CA LEU A 434 -22.45 -6.23 -4.98
C LEU A 434 -23.75 -6.20 -4.19
N LYS A 435 -23.92 -5.24 -3.27
CA LYS A 435 -25.12 -5.11 -2.43
C LYS A 435 -26.36 -4.83 -3.28
N ASP A 436 -26.25 -3.95 -4.27
CA ASP A 436 -27.37 -3.60 -5.15
C ASP A 436 -27.75 -4.78 -6.09
N ILE A 437 -26.75 -5.55 -6.59
CA ILE A 437 -27.01 -6.80 -7.36
C ILE A 437 -27.73 -7.82 -6.48
N LEU A 438 -27.27 -8.07 -5.26
CA LEU A 438 -27.88 -9.06 -4.36
C LEU A 438 -29.29 -8.65 -3.97
N ALA A 439 -29.51 -7.39 -3.61
CA ALA A 439 -30.85 -6.88 -3.26
C ALA A 439 -31.86 -7.05 -4.40
N LYS A 440 -31.42 -6.89 -5.66
CA LYS A 440 -32.26 -7.14 -6.82
C LYS A 440 -32.49 -8.63 -7.07
N ALA A 441 -31.45 -9.44 -6.93
CA ALA A 441 -31.52 -10.89 -7.13
C ALA A 441 -32.43 -11.58 -6.09
N GLU A 442 -32.50 -11.08 -4.85
CA GLU A 442 -33.38 -11.61 -3.79
C GLU A 442 -34.87 -11.66 -4.19
N LYS A 443 -35.31 -10.73 -5.06
CA LYS A 443 -36.69 -10.76 -5.57
C LYS A 443 -37.01 -12.03 -6.35
N TYR A 444 -36.06 -12.62 -7.02
CA TYR A 444 -36.19 -13.76 -7.92
C TYR A 444 -35.59 -15.05 -7.41
N MET A 445 -34.73 -14.96 -6.38
CA MET A 445 -33.95 -16.08 -5.83
C MET A 445 -34.10 -16.13 -4.30
N PRO A 446 -35.20 -16.75 -3.79
CA PRO A 446 -35.53 -16.73 -2.36
C PRO A 446 -34.43 -17.32 -1.45
N PHE A 447 -33.56 -18.23 -1.96
CA PHE A 447 -32.50 -18.82 -1.18
C PHE A 447 -31.51 -17.77 -0.62
N LEU A 448 -31.35 -16.62 -1.30
CA LEU A 448 -30.49 -15.53 -0.87
C LEU A 448 -30.93 -14.91 0.46
N SER A 449 -32.24 -14.89 0.71
CA SER A 449 -32.86 -14.36 1.95
C SER A 449 -32.98 -15.39 3.07
N VAL A 450 -32.67 -16.68 2.81
CA VAL A 450 -32.73 -17.72 3.82
C VAL A 450 -31.68 -17.45 4.92
N LYS A 451 -32.16 -17.41 6.15
CA LYS A 451 -31.33 -17.17 7.34
C LYS A 451 -30.94 -18.49 8.01
N ASP A 452 -29.70 -18.56 8.49
CA ASP A 452 -29.21 -19.66 9.29
C ASP A 452 -29.66 -19.56 10.76
N SER A 453 -29.15 -20.47 11.60
CA SER A 453 -29.38 -20.49 13.07
C SER A 453 -28.94 -19.20 13.78
N ASP A 454 -27.99 -18.48 13.21
CA ASP A 454 -27.46 -17.23 13.74
C ASP A 454 -28.22 -15.99 13.21
N GLY A 455 -29.28 -16.22 12.41
CA GLY A 455 -30.13 -15.17 11.80
C GLY A 455 -29.46 -14.45 10.63
N VAL A 456 -28.35 -14.98 10.05
CA VAL A 456 -27.59 -14.38 8.96
C VAL A 456 -28.06 -14.95 7.62
N SER A 457 -28.51 -14.08 6.70
CA SER A 457 -28.95 -14.49 5.36
C SER A 457 -27.77 -14.90 4.47
N VAL A 458 -28.07 -15.61 3.37
CA VAL A 458 -27.05 -15.97 2.37
C VAL A 458 -26.45 -14.71 1.74
N SER A 459 -27.27 -13.71 1.41
CA SER A 459 -26.78 -12.40 0.93
C SER A 459 -25.85 -11.72 1.93
N ASP A 460 -26.21 -11.70 3.23
CA ASP A 460 -25.34 -11.13 4.27
C ASP A 460 -24.01 -11.88 4.38
N LYS A 461 -24.03 -13.22 4.25
CA LYS A 461 -22.80 -14.03 4.24
C LYS A 461 -21.91 -13.68 3.05
N ILE A 462 -22.50 -13.47 1.86
CA ILE A 462 -21.75 -13.06 0.66
C ILE A 462 -21.10 -11.69 0.88
N VAL A 463 -21.85 -10.71 1.41
CA VAL A 463 -21.31 -9.39 1.76
C VAL A 463 -20.20 -9.50 2.79
N LYS A 464 -20.40 -10.32 3.83
CA LYS A 464 -19.35 -10.58 4.84
C LYS A 464 -18.11 -11.24 4.24
N ILE A 465 -18.23 -12.21 3.31
CA ILE A 465 -17.08 -12.77 2.58
C ILE A 465 -16.32 -11.69 1.82
N PHE A 466 -17.04 -10.78 1.18
CA PHE A 466 -16.47 -9.70 0.40
C PHE A 466 -15.73 -8.69 1.29
N GLU A 467 -16.33 -8.22 2.38
CA GLU A 467 -15.78 -7.19 3.25
C GLU A 467 -14.71 -7.73 4.22
N PHE A 468 -14.72 -9.03 4.53
CA PHE A 468 -13.89 -9.62 5.56
C PHE A 468 -12.40 -9.47 5.31
N ARG A 469 -11.70 -8.99 6.34
CA ARG A 469 -10.24 -8.95 6.44
C ARG A 469 -9.83 -9.68 7.71
N VAL A 470 -8.89 -10.62 7.59
CA VAL A 470 -8.25 -11.20 8.77
C VAL A 470 -7.32 -10.15 9.37
N PRO A 471 -7.54 -9.71 10.61
CA PRO A 471 -6.64 -8.75 11.24
C PRO A 471 -5.21 -9.29 11.30
N TYR A 472 -4.22 -8.43 11.05
CA TYR A 472 -2.82 -8.86 10.99
C TYR A 472 -2.36 -9.50 12.31
N TYR A 473 -2.76 -8.92 13.43
CA TYR A 473 -2.43 -9.38 14.77
C TYR A 473 -3.12 -10.70 15.17
N VAL A 474 -4.15 -11.14 14.44
CA VAL A 474 -4.75 -12.48 14.64
C VAL A 474 -3.95 -13.56 13.93
N GLY A 475 -3.35 -13.20 12.79
CA GLY A 475 -2.51 -14.10 12.00
C GLY A 475 -3.27 -15.06 11.10
N PRO A 476 -2.62 -16.13 10.64
CA PRO A 476 -3.21 -17.07 9.71
C PRO A 476 -4.28 -17.94 10.42
N LEU A 477 -5.46 -18.07 9.80
CA LEU A 477 -6.59 -18.84 10.34
C LEU A 477 -6.39 -20.36 10.27
N ASN A 478 -5.46 -20.86 9.45
CA ASN A 478 -5.22 -22.30 9.21
C ASN A 478 -4.20 -22.91 10.20
N GLY A 479 -3.99 -22.28 11.34
CA GLY A 479 -2.90 -22.62 12.25
C GLY A 479 -3.16 -23.71 13.28
N TYR A 480 -4.10 -24.64 13.07
CA TYR A 480 -4.51 -25.60 14.12
C TYR A 480 -3.37 -26.51 14.61
N ASN A 481 -2.37 -26.79 13.77
CA ASN A 481 -1.20 -27.61 14.11
C ASN A 481 0.15 -26.89 13.85
N ASN A 482 0.14 -25.58 13.73
CA ASN A 482 1.36 -24.83 13.41
C ASN A 482 1.86 -24.13 14.68
N THR A 483 2.97 -24.59 15.23
CA THR A 483 3.69 -23.97 16.36
C THR A 483 4.00 -22.49 16.13
N ASN A 484 3.97 -22.05 14.87
CA ASN A 484 4.17 -20.67 14.48
C ASN A 484 2.91 -19.80 14.47
N SER A 485 1.73 -20.36 14.68
CA SER A 485 0.47 -19.59 14.76
C SER A 485 0.30 -18.98 16.15
N TRP A 486 -0.11 -17.71 16.17
CA TRP A 486 -0.44 -16.99 17.40
C TRP A 486 -1.95 -16.81 17.61
N MET A 487 -2.77 -17.22 16.64
CA MET A 487 -4.23 -17.16 16.77
C MET A 487 -4.71 -18.01 17.96
N VAL A 488 -5.58 -17.43 18.78
CA VAL A 488 -6.25 -18.10 19.90
C VAL A 488 -7.72 -18.30 19.54
N ARG A 489 -8.20 -19.54 19.71
CA ARG A 489 -9.60 -19.89 19.48
C ARG A 489 -10.39 -19.83 20.78
N LYS A 490 -11.66 -19.39 20.69
CA LYS A 490 -12.66 -19.50 21.76
C LYS A 490 -13.41 -20.83 21.68
N SER A 491 -13.62 -21.36 20.46
CA SER A 491 -14.34 -22.61 20.22
C SER A 491 -13.84 -23.33 18.97
N ASP A 492 -14.12 -24.62 18.90
CA ASP A 492 -13.78 -25.49 17.79
C ASP A 492 -14.66 -25.26 16.54
N GLY A 493 -14.24 -25.86 15.42
CA GLY A 493 -14.97 -25.87 14.15
C GLY A 493 -14.44 -24.86 13.13
N LYS A 494 -15.06 -24.81 11.95
CA LYS A 494 -14.66 -23.97 10.83
C LYS A 494 -14.85 -22.49 11.17
N ILE A 495 -13.82 -21.69 10.95
CA ILE A 495 -13.90 -20.24 11.08
C ILE A 495 -14.36 -19.67 9.73
N THR A 496 -15.38 -18.79 9.77
CA THR A 496 -15.96 -18.11 8.63
C THR A 496 -16.02 -16.60 8.91
N PRO A 497 -16.22 -15.74 7.89
CA PRO A 497 -16.39 -14.31 8.11
C PRO A 497 -17.54 -13.93 9.06
N TRP A 498 -18.59 -14.72 9.11
CA TRP A 498 -19.80 -14.45 9.92
C TRP A 498 -19.73 -15.01 11.33
N ASN A 499 -18.83 -15.95 11.63
CA ASN A 499 -18.64 -16.48 12.98
C ASN A 499 -17.27 -16.15 13.59
N PHE A 500 -16.48 -15.32 12.92
CA PHE A 500 -15.12 -15.02 13.29
C PHE A 500 -15.00 -14.47 14.73
N ASP A 501 -15.85 -13.50 15.08
CA ASP A 501 -15.83 -12.86 16.40
C ASP A 501 -16.23 -13.81 17.54
N ASN A 502 -17.09 -14.79 17.24
CA ASN A 502 -17.51 -15.81 18.19
C ASN A 502 -16.46 -16.91 18.40
N LYS A 503 -15.67 -17.21 17.35
CA LYS A 503 -14.71 -18.32 17.35
C LYS A 503 -13.27 -17.92 17.62
N VAL A 504 -12.91 -16.64 17.46
CA VAL A 504 -11.54 -16.14 17.62
C VAL A 504 -11.46 -15.17 18.79
N ASP A 505 -10.54 -15.44 19.69
CA ASP A 505 -10.16 -14.49 20.73
C ASP A 505 -9.14 -13.50 20.17
N LYS A 506 -9.62 -12.30 19.83
CA LYS A 506 -8.80 -11.26 19.25
C LYS A 506 -7.79 -10.71 20.24
N ASP A 507 -8.17 -10.55 21.51
CA ASP A 507 -7.33 -9.96 22.54
C ASP A 507 -6.19 -10.92 22.92
N ALA A 508 -6.48 -12.19 23.19
CA ALA A 508 -5.46 -13.19 23.45
C ALA A 508 -4.57 -13.48 22.24
N SER A 509 -5.12 -13.41 21.02
CA SER A 509 -4.32 -13.52 19.78
C SER A 509 -3.36 -12.35 19.64
N ALA A 510 -3.80 -11.14 19.96
CA ALA A 510 -2.97 -9.95 19.91
C ALA A 510 -1.86 -9.99 20.96
N GLU A 511 -2.10 -10.44 22.18
CA GLU A 511 -1.04 -10.63 23.18
C GLU A 511 0.03 -11.61 22.71
N LYS A 512 -0.39 -12.78 22.18
CA LYS A 512 0.56 -13.73 21.59
C LYS A 512 1.33 -13.15 20.41
N PHE A 513 0.66 -12.33 19.59
CA PHE A 513 1.30 -11.65 18.47
C PHE A 513 2.37 -10.66 18.96
N ILE A 514 2.03 -9.81 19.95
CA ILE A 514 2.99 -8.86 20.54
C ILE A 514 4.21 -9.61 21.05
N ARG A 515 4.03 -10.61 21.90
CA ARG A 515 5.13 -11.42 22.46
C ARG A 515 5.99 -12.07 21.38
N LYS A 516 5.38 -12.48 20.25
CA LYS A 516 6.10 -13.11 19.14
C LYS A 516 6.83 -12.13 18.24
N MET A 517 6.29 -10.93 18.06
CA MET A 517 6.84 -9.91 17.18
C MET A 517 7.81 -8.98 17.90
N THR A 518 7.68 -8.85 19.21
CA THR A 518 8.63 -8.10 20.03
C THR A 518 9.94 -8.88 20.13
N ASN A 519 10.99 -8.30 19.59
CA ASN A 519 12.33 -8.85 19.69
C ASN A 519 12.84 -8.74 21.13
N LYS A 520 13.88 -9.47 21.45
CA LYS A 520 14.56 -9.36 22.74
C LYS A 520 15.68 -8.32 22.68
N CYS A 521 15.93 -7.69 23.79
CA CYS A 521 16.98 -6.69 23.94
C CYS A 521 18.35 -7.28 23.57
N THR A 522 19.15 -6.51 22.84
CA THR A 522 20.49 -6.93 22.42
C THR A 522 21.42 -7.19 23.61
N TYR A 523 21.25 -6.44 24.71
CA TYR A 523 22.16 -6.49 25.86
C TYR A 523 21.58 -7.19 27.10
N LEU A 524 20.26 -7.24 27.25
CA LEU A 524 19.61 -7.88 28.40
C LEU A 524 18.78 -9.09 27.96
N VAL A 525 19.20 -10.26 28.40
CA VAL A 525 18.51 -11.52 28.10
C VAL A 525 17.11 -11.53 28.70
N GLY A 526 16.13 -11.85 27.88
CA GLY A 526 14.74 -11.99 28.32
C GLY A 526 13.92 -10.69 28.28
N GLU A 527 14.52 -9.52 28.24
CA GLU A 527 13.82 -8.23 28.17
C GLU A 527 13.29 -7.93 26.77
N ASP A 528 12.10 -7.35 26.71
CA ASP A 528 11.47 -6.94 25.44
C ASP A 528 11.99 -5.57 24.98
N VAL A 529 12.15 -5.41 23.67
CA VAL A 529 12.56 -4.13 23.08
C VAL A 529 11.40 -3.13 23.04
N LEU A 530 11.74 -1.84 23.06
CA LEU A 530 10.79 -0.76 22.84
C LEU A 530 10.41 -0.59 21.37
N PRO A 531 9.22 -0.06 21.04
CA PRO A 531 8.93 0.47 19.72
C PRO A 531 9.93 1.56 19.31
N LYS A 532 10.18 1.73 18.01
CA LYS A 532 11.08 2.79 17.52
C LYS A 532 10.64 4.20 17.94
N HIS A 533 9.31 4.40 18.03
CA HIS A 533 8.69 5.67 18.40
C HIS A 533 8.38 5.81 19.90
N ALA A 534 8.84 4.87 20.72
CA ALA A 534 8.77 5.06 22.18
C ALA A 534 9.55 6.32 22.58
N LEU A 535 8.98 7.15 23.47
CA LEU A 535 9.57 8.42 23.87
C LEU A 535 11.02 8.25 24.34
N LEU A 536 11.26 7.23 25.18
CA LEU A 536 12.57 6.89 25.69
C LEU A 536 13.54 6.44 24.58
N TYR A 537 13.02 5.74 23.56
CA TYR A 537 13.86 5.26 22.46
C TYR A 537 14.22 6.39 21.48
N GLU A 538 13.29 7.32 21.19
CA GLU A 538 13.57 8.53 20.40
C GLU A 538 14.60 9.42 21.11
N GLU A 539 14.45 9.63 22.43
CA GLU A 539 15.38 10.40 23.25
C GLU A 539 16.80 9.78 23.23
N PHE A 540 16.90 8.46 23.38
CA PHE A 540 18.17 7.74 23.24
C PHE A 540 18.81 7.96 21.85
N ASN A 541 18.04 7.88 20.77
CA ASN A 541 18.57 8.09 19.42
C ASN A 541 19.11 9.52 19.24
N VAL A 542 18.39 10.54 19.74
CA VAL A 542 18.83 11.92 19.70
C VAL A 542 20.11 12.12 20.53
N LEU A 543 20.17 11.57 21.76
CA LEU A 543 21.36 11.62 22.60
C LEU A 543 22.57 10.96 21.93
N ASN A 544 22.34 9.83 21.24
CA ASN A 544 23.39 9.12 20.53
C ASN A 544 23.97 9.93 19.37
N GLU A 545 23.17 10.74 18.66
CA GLU A 545 23.68 11.68 17.67
C GLU A 545 24.38 12.87 18.33
N LEU A 546 23.85 13.44 19.41
CA LEU A 546 24.46 14.53 20.15
C LEU A 546 25.82 14.12 20.77
N ASN A 547 26.03 12.87 21.12
CA ASN A 547 27.29 12.35 21.62
C ASN A 547 28.47 12.44 20.62
N ASN A 548 28.15 12.55 19.31
CA ASN A 548 29.16 12.69 18.27
C ASN A 548 29.54 14.15 18.02
N ILE A 549 28.74 15.11 18.53
CA ILE A 549 28.96 16.53 18.28
C ILE A 549 30.09 17.07 19.12
N LYS A 550 30.92 17.89 18.49
CA LYS A 550 32.02 18.64 19.12
C LYS A 550 31.95 20.10 18.73
N ILE A 551 32.21 20.96 19.71
CA ILE A 551 32.48 22.39 19.51
C ILE A 551 33.98 22.57 19.60
N GLY A 552 34.64 22.84 18.48
CA GLY A 552 36.11 22.77 18.39
C GLY A 552 36.62 21.37 18.75
N ALA A 553 37.42 21.24 19.83
CA ALA A 553 37.96 19.98 20.33
C ALA A 553 37.06 19.31 21.40
N ASN A 554 36.08 20.01 21.96
CA ASN A 554 35.36 19.58 23.15
C ASN A 554 34.01 18.92 22.75
N LYS A 555 33.65 17.80 23.41
CA LYS A 555 32.33 17.19 23.32
C LYS A 555 31.32 18.00 24.14
N LEU A 556 30.03 17.90 23.76
CA LEU A 556 28.95 18.46 24.55
C LEU A 556 28.85 17.75 25.91
N ASP A 557 28.70 18.51 27.00
CA ASP A 557 28.42 17.95 28.32
C ASP A 557 26.96 17.46 28.43
N ALA A 558 26.63 16.78 29.52
CA ALA A 558 25.31 16.18 29.71
C ALA A 558 24.19 17.21 29.85
N ASP A 559 24.48 18.34 30.53
CA ASP A 559 23.45 19.36 30.78
C ASP A 559 23.12 20.13 29.50
N LEU A 560 24.16 20.48 28.72
CA LEU A 560 23.94 21.10 27.40
C LEU A 560 23.18 20.19 26.43
N LYS A 561 23.42 18.87 26.44
CA LYS A 561 22.63 17.94 25.63
C LYS A 561 21.15 17.93 26.03
N LYS A 562 20.85 17.98 27.34
CA LYS A 562 19.47 18.09 27.87
C LYS A 562 18.83 19.41 27.44
N ASP A 563 19.56 20.51 27.49
CA ASP A 563 19.07 21.82 27.06
C ASP A 563 18.78 21.85 25.56
N ILE A 564 19.65 21.28 24.74
CA ILE A 564 19.43 21.13 23.29
C ILE A 564 18.17 20.30 23.02
N ILE A 565 17.98 19.17 23.72
CA ILE A 565 16.76 18.36 23.58
C ILE A 565 15.53 19.18 23.93
N ASN A 566 15.51 19.87 25.06
CA ASN A 566 14.36 20.62 25.54
C ASN A 566 14.04 21.83 24.66
N ASN A 567 15.05 22.50 24.13
CA ASN A 567 14.88 23.77 23.40
C ASN A 567 14.84 23.62 21.88
N LEU A 568 15.33 22.52 21.30
CA LEU A 568 15.26 22.25 19.86
C LEU A 568 14.39 21.06 19.54
N PHE A 569 14.73 19.84 20.02
CA PHE A 569 14.05 18.62 19.60
C PHE A 569 12.62 18.49 20.14
N LYS A 570 12.33 19.03 21.33
CA LYS A 570 10.96 19.10 21.86
C LYS A 570 10.13 20.26 21.32
N LYS A 571 10.71 21.13 20.47
CA LYS A 571 10.02 22.24 19.82
C LYS A 571 9.91 22.10 18.32
N LYS A 572 10.83 21.39 17.66
CA LYS A 572 10.87 21.24 16.20
C LYS A 572 10.92 19.77 15.81
N LYS A 573 10.11 19.37 14.83
CA LYS A 573 10.05 18.00 14.30
C LYS A 573 11.33 17.65 13.52
N LYS A 574 11.92 18.63 12.83
CA LYS A 574 13.19 18.50 12.11
C LYS A 574 14.18 19.52 12.65
N VAL A 575 15.29 19.03 13.20
CA VAL A 575 16.39 19.87 13.66
C VAL A 575 17.53 19.77 12.66
N THR A 576 18.06 20.93 12.24
CA THR A 576 19.17 21.05 11.30
C THR A 576 20.44 21.52 12.01
N GLY A 577 21.61 21.30 11.41
CA GLY A 577 22.86 21.88 11.92
C GLY A 577 22.82 23.41 12.04
N LYS A 578 22.05 24.08 11.15
CA LYS A 578 21.80 25.52 11.24
C LYS A 578 21.02 25.89 12.51
N ASN A 579 19.96 25.15 12.84
CA ASN A 579 19.19 25.39 14.07
C ASN A 579 20.05 25.19 15.33
N LEU A 580 20.89 24.16 15.34
CA LEU A 580 21.82 23.94 16.45
C LEU A 580 22.81 25.09 16.60
N ARG A 581 23.41 25.56 15.49
CA ARG A 581 24.34 26.68 15.49
C ARG A 581 23.70 27.97 15.98
N GLU A 582 22.50 28.28 15.50
CA GLU A 582 21.73 29.44 15.93
C GLU A 582 21.41 29.38 17.42
N TYR A 583 20.97 28.24 17.92
CA TYR A 583 20.70 28.04 19.35
C TYR A 583 21.95 28.26 20.21
N LEU A 584 23.06 27.61 19.87
CA LEU A 584 24.31 27.73 20.63
C LEU A 584 24.89 29.15 20.62
N LYS A 585 24.67 29.89 19.52
CA LYS A 585 25.02 31.35 19.47
C LYS A 585 24.13 32.19 20.38
N CYS A 586 22.82 31.94 20.38
CA CYS A 586 21.88 32.66 21.23
C CYS A 586 22.18 32.46 22.73
N GLU A 587 22.62 31.25 23.10
CA GLU A 587 23.04 30.92 24.48
C GLU A 587 24.47 31.42 24.81
N GLY A 588 25.17 32.02 23.84
CA GLY A 588 26.53 32.53 24.03
C GLY A 588 27.61 31.42 24.19
N LEU A 589 27.30 30.20 23.73
CA LEU A 589 28.17 29.05 23.90
C LEU A 589 29.18 28.87 22.77
N ILE A 590 28.96 29.55 21.63
CA ILE A 590 29.89 29.53 20.48
C ILE A 590 30.03 30.93 19.87
N ASN A 591 31.19 31.20 19.29
CA ASN A 591 31.50 32.39 18.49
C ASN A 591 31.24 32.10 17.01
N ASP A 592 31.26 33.14 16.16
CA ASP A 592 31.00 33.02 14.72
C ASP A 592 31.98 32.13 13.98
N ASP A 593 33.24 32.08 14.44
CA ASP A 593 34.34 31.34 13.84
C ASP A 593 34.49 29.89 14.36
N GLU A 594 33.75 29.50 15.41
CA GLU A 594 33.86 28.16 15.98
C GLU A 594 33.18 27.10 15.12
N GLU A 595 33.90 26.06 14.79
CA GLU A 595 33.42 24.93 14.00
C GLU A 595 32.69 23.92 14.87
N ILE A 596 31.48 23.51 14.42
CA ILE A 596 30.72 22.41 15.00
C ILE A 596 30.89 21.21 14.07
N THR A 597 31.39 20.11 14.60
CA THR A 597 31.62 18.87 13.85
C THR A 597 30.83 17.69 14.44
N GLY A 598 30.81 16.56 13.74
CA GLY A 598 30.25 15.31 14.25
C GLY A 598 28.76 15.05 13.83
N PHE A 599 28.22 15.84 12.93
CA PHE A 599 26.91 15.58 12.31
C PHE A 599 26.93 15.88 10.81
N ASP A 600 25.98 15.27 10.09
CA ASP A 600 25.67 15.62 8.70
C ASP A 600 24.93 16.97 8.64
N ILE A 601 24.43 17.37 7.47
CA ILE A 601 23.68 18.62 7.26
C ILE A 601 22.46 18.71 8.20
N ASN A 602 21.84 17.56 8.48
CA ASN A 602 20.63 17.46 9.31
C ASN A 602 20.75 16.29 10.29
N PHE A 603 20.07 16.41 11.44
CA PHE A 603 19.87 15.28 12.35
C PHE A 603 18.94 14.24 11.72
N LYS A 604 19.28 12.96 11.87
CA LYS A 604 18.46 11.82 11.41
C LYS A 604 17.39 11.45 12.44
N SER A 605 17.70 11.66 13.73
CA SER A 605 16.81 11.41 14.85
C SER A 605 15.94 12.61 15.15
N SER A 606 14.75 12.37 15.69
CA SER A 606 13.79 13.38 16.09
C SER A 606 12.98 12.90 17.31
N MET A 607 12.29 13.80 17.96
CA MET A 607 11.30 13.49 19.01
C MET A 607 9.87 13.66 18.47
N SER A 608 9.61 13.04 17.33
CA SER A 608 8.35 13.21 16.60
C SER A 608 7.14 12.74 17.40
N SER A 609 7.24 11.61 18.08
CA SER A 609 6.15 11.10 18.93
C SER A 609 5.87 12.01 20.12
N TYR A 610 6.90 12.56 20.77
CA TYR A 610 6.70 13.55 21.83
C TYR A 610 5.92 14.76 21.30
N LEU A 611 6.28 15.31 20.15
CA LEU A 611 5.62 16.46 19.55
C LEU A 611 4.17 16.15 19.12
N ASP A 612 3.93 14.96 18.56
CA ASP A 612 2.59 14.54 18.18
C ASP A 612 1.66 14.45 19.41
N PHE A 613 2.15 13.84 20.50
CA PHE A 613 1.39 13.75 21.74
C PHE A 613 1.29 15.09 22.46
N LYS A 614 2.28 15.96 22.37
CA LYS A 614 2.21 17.32 22.93
C LYS A 614 1.13 18.17 22.26
N LYS A 615 0.96 18.05 20.95
CA LYS A 615 -0.15 18.70 20.22
C LYS A 615 -1.53 18.23 20.70
N ILE A 616 -1.64 16.98 21.19
CA ILE A 616 -2.91 16.39 21.62
C ILE A 616 -3.18 16.60 23.11
N LEU A 617 -2.19 16.34 23.95
CA LEU A 617 -2.30 16.33 25.42
C LEU A 617 -1.82 17.65 26.08
N GLY A 618 -1.18 18.54 25.30
CA GLY A 618 -0.57 19.76 25.83
C GLY A 618 0.60 19.44 26.78
N ASP A 619 0.81 20.31 27.77
CA ASP A 619 1.91 20.20 28.73
C ASP A 619 1.75 19.02 29.73
N LYS A 620 0.60 18.36 29.73
CA LYS A 620 0.39 17.13 30.54
C LYS A 620 1.41 16.03 30.20
N ILE A 621 1.93 16.00 28.95
CA ILE A 621 2.91 14.99 28.51
C ILE A 621 4.20 15.02 29.33
N ASP A 622 4.55 16.15 29.95
CA ASP A 622 5.77 16.27 30.72
C ASP A 622 5.66 15.61 32.13
N ASN A 623 4.44 15.25 32.54
CA ASN A 623 4.23 14.46 33.75
C ASN A 623 4.66 13.00 33.54
N TYR A 624 5.38 12.45 34.51
CA TYR A 624 5.90 11.08 34.45
C TYR A 624 4.81 10.01 34.22
N SER A 625 3.67 10.12 34.93
CA SER A 625 2.55 9.16 34.78
C SER A 625 1.94 9.23 33.37
N VAL A 626 1.86 10.44 32.78
CA VAL A 626 1.37 10.62 31.43
C VAL A 626 2.39 10.11 30.40
N LYS A 627 3.68 10.31 30.60
CA LYS A 627 4.72 9.69 29.76
C LYS A 627 4.60 8.17 29.73
N MET A 628 4.40 7.52 30.88
CA MET A 628 4.21 6.08 30.95
C MET A 628 2.94 5.62 30.22
N MET A 629 1.85 6.37 30.33
CA MET A 629 0.63 6.14 29.57
C MET A 629 0.87 6.28 28.06
N VAL A 630 1.56 7.32 27.62
CA VAL A 630 1.88 7.56 26.21
C VAL A 630 2.77 6.45 25.66
N GLU A 631 3.76 5.98 26.38
CA GLU A 631 4.61 4.86 26.00
C GLU A 631 3.80 3.59 25.75
N GLN A 632 2.84 3.29 26.63
CA GLN A 632 1.94 2.15 26.47
C GLN A 632 1.02 2.34 25.26
N ILE A 633 0.53 3.54 25.02
CA ILE A 633 -0.30 3.86 23.85
C ILE A 633 0.52 3.74 22.56
N ILE A 634 1.77 4.18 22.53
CA ILE A 634 2.68 4.01 21.38
C ILE A 634 2.88 2.53 21.05
N LEU A 635 3.05 1.67 22.07
CA LEU A 635 3.12 0.23 21.88
C LEU A 635 1.83 -0.28 21.19
N TRP A 636 0.66 0.14 21.64
CA TRP A 636 -0.61 -0.26 21.05
C TRP A 636 -0.80 0.29 19.63
N ILE A 637 -0.40 1.53 19.35
CA ILE A 637 -0.43 2.08 18.00
C ILE A 637 0.48 1.25 17.07
N THR A 638 1.68 0.90 17.52
CA THR A 638 2.62 0.07 16.74
C THR A 638 2.02 -1.29 16.38
N VAL A 639 1.20 -1.87 17.27
CA VAL A 639 0.58 -3.18 17.07
C VAL A 639 -0.75 -3.11 16.33
N TYR A 640 -1.61 -2.16 16.68
CA TYR A 640 -3.01 -2.08 16.22
C TYR A 640 -3.28 -0.94 15.23
N GLY A 641 -2.25 -0.24 14.74
CA GLY A 641 -2.39 0.99 13.97
C GLY A 641 -3.37 0.96 12.79
N ASP A 642 -3.61 -0.24 12.21
CA ASP A 642 -4.59 -0.43 11.13
C ASP A 642 -6.02 -0.71 11.63
N GLU A 643 -6.21 -0.94 12.93
CA GLU A 643 -7.49 -1.35 13.54
C GLU A 643 -7.95 -0.33 14.58
N ILE A 644 -8.32 0.86 14.11
CA ILE A 644 -8.70 2.01 14.94
C ILE A 644 -9.74 1.66 16.03
N SER A 645 -10.71 0.80 15.72
CA SER A 645 -11.75 0.38 16.66
C SER A 645 -11.19 -0.38 17.85
N ILE A 646 -10.18 -1.23 17.61
CA ILE A 646 -9.53 -2.01 18.66
C ILE A 646 -8.61 -1.12 19.49
N LEU A 647 -7.81 -0.28 18.82
CA LEU A 647 -6.95 0.68 19.51
C LEU A 647 -7.75 1.53 20.50
N LYS A 648 -8.87 2.10 20.07
CA LYS A 648 -9.78 2.89 20.94
C LYS A 648 -10.31 2.05 22.11
N ARG A 649 -10.74 0.81 21.85
CA ARG A 649 -11.25 -0.10 22.90
C ARG A 649 -10.18 -0.43 23.93
N VAL A 650 -8.95 -0.74 23.50
CA VAL A 650 -7.84 -1.09 24.41
C VAL A 650 -7.44 0.12 25.26
N ILE A 651 -7.34 1.31 24.65
CA ILE A 651 -7.06 2.55 25.41
C ILE A 651 -8.16 2.77 26.46
N ARG A 652 -9.43 2.67 26.07
CA ARG A 652 -10.57 2.92 26.95
C ARG A 652 -10.75 1.87 28.07
N LYS A 653 -10.30 0.62 27.83
CA LYS A 653 -10.27 -0.43 28.84
C LYS A 653 -9.26 -0.15 29.96
N GLN A 654 -8.15 0.52 29.61
CA GLN A 654 -7.03 0.75 30.53
C GLN A 654 -7.08 2.12 31.21
N TYR A 655 -7.62 3.14 30.53
CA TYR A 655 -7.62 4.54 30.99
C TYR A 655 -9.03 5.13 30.95
N ASP A 656 -9.39 5.85 32.02
CA ASP A 656 -10.70 6.48 32.17
C ASP A 656 -10.75 7.90 31.52
N ASP A 657 -11.94 8.51 31.56
CA ASP A 657 -12.16 9.84 30.95
C ASP A 657 -11.38 10.98 31.64
N ASN A 658 -10.97 10.80 32.90
CA ASN A 658 -10.16 11.80 33.62
C ASN A 658 -8.70 11.77 33.18
N GLN A 659 -8.22 10.60 32.78
CA GLN A 659 -6.85 10.40 32.31
C GLN A 659 -6.70 10.79 30.84
N ILE A 660 -7.68 10.44 30.00
CA ILE A 660 -7.67 10.71 28.57
C ILE A 660 -9.09 10.80 28.00
N SER A 661 -9.43 11.93 27.39
CA SER A 661 -10.75 12.20 26.83
C SER A 661 -11.05 11.44 25.54
N ASN A 662 -12.32 11.31 25.16
CA ASN A 662 -12.73 10.69 23.91
C ASN A 662 -12.21 11.45 22.67
N GLU A 663 -12.08 12.77 22.75
CA GLU A 663 -11.52 13.58 21.67
C GLU A 663 -10.02 13.34 21.49
N GLU A 664 -9.28 13.26 22.60
CA GLU A 664 -7.85 12.93 22.59
C GLU A 664 -7.64 11.53 22.00
N ILE A 665 -8.43 10.51 22.42
CA ILE A 665 -8.38 9.17 21.84
C ILE A 665 -8.67 9.18 20.34
N LYS A 666 -9.63 10.01 19.89
CA LYS A 666 -9.94 10.15 18.46
C LYS A 666 -8.75 10.71 17.67
N LYS A 667 -8.03 11.69 18.23
CA LYS A 667 -6.81 12.26 17.62
C LYS A 667 -5.66 11.23 17.63
N ILE A 668 -5.40 10.61 18.77
CA ILE A 668 -4.36 9.58 18.96
C ILE A 668 -4.57 8.40 18.01
N SER A 669 -5.82 7.98 17.79
CA SER A 669 -6.12 6.84 16.92
C SER A 669 -5.82 7.09 15.43
N ARG A 670 -5.48 8.32 15.07
CA ARG A 670 -5.02 8.68 13.70
C ARG A 670 -3.51 8.62 13.56
N LEU A 671 -2.78 8.62 14.66
CA LEU A 671 -1.32 8.48 14.64
C LEU A 671 -0.94 7.09 14.13
N LYS A 672 0.17 7.01 13.39
CA LYS A 672 0.69 5.78 12.83
C LYS A 672 2.16 5.63 13.15
N TYR A 673 2.49 4.64 13.97
CA TYR A 673 3.85 4.31 14.33
C TYR A 673 4.15 2.87 13.93
N GLN A 674 5.36 2.62 13.44
CA GLN A 674 5.78 1.29 12.97
C GLN A 674 7.22 1.00 13.38
N GLY A 675 7.50 -0.28 13.52
CA GLY A 675 8.85 -0.76 13.75
C GLY A 675 9.22 -0.90 15.23
N TRP A 676 10.25 -1.73 15.46
CA TRP A 676 10.77 -2.07 16.78
C TRP A 676 12.22 -1.62 16.92
N GLY A 677 12.57 -1.15 18.10
CA GLY A 677 13.95 -0.87 18.47
C GLY A 677 14.77 -2.14 18.70
N ARG A 678 15.96 -1.98 19.27
CA ARG A 678 16.87 -3.06 19.65
C ARG A 678 17.14 -3.13 21.16
N LEU A 679 16.68 -2.13 21.90
CA LEU A 679 16.97 -1.95 23.33
C LEU A 679 15.68 -1.96 24.14
N SER A 680 15.78 -2.48 25.36
CA SER A 680 14.67 -2.51 26.32
C SER A 680 14.62 -1.22 27.15
N ARG A 681 13.47 -0.95 27.77
CA ARG A 681 13.30 0.13 28.73
C ARG A 681 14.26 -0.02 29.92
N LYS A 682 14.37 -1.25 30.44
CA LYS A 682 15.27 -1.56 31.56
C LYS A 682 16.71 -1.24 31.24
N PHE A 683 17.17 -1.58 30.03
CA PHE A 683 18.52 -1.27 29.61
C PHE A 683 18.79 0.25 29.54
N LEU A 684 17.83 1.02 29.00
CA LEU A 684 18.01 2.44 28.78
C LEU A 684 17.87 3.30 30.06
N GLY A 685 16.90 2.95 30.90
CA GLY A 685 16.48 3.82 32.00
C GLY A 685 16.69 3.30 33.42
N GLU A 686 17.05 2.01 33.57
CA GLU A 686 17.17 1.40 34.91
C GLU A 686 18.57 0.84 35.20
N ILE A 687 19.38 0.58 34.18
CA ILE A 687 20.79 0.14 34.41
C ILE A 687 21.66 1.34 34.67
N GLU A 688 22.27 1.35 35.81
CA GLU A 688 23.21 2.37 36.26
C GLU A 688 24.65 1.95 36.02
N GLY A 689 25.46 2.90 35.64
CA GLY A 689 26.91 2.76 35.50
C GLY A 689 27.63 4.00 36.01
N ALA A 690 28.84 3.81 36.50
CA ALA A 690 29.70 4.93 36.91
C ALA A 690 30.29 5.59 35.65
N ASP A 691 30.11 6.90 35.53
CA ASP A 691 30.78 7.71 34.53
C ASP A 691 32.29 7.66 34.78
N LYS A 692 33.10 7.36 33.75
CA LYS A 692 34.55 7.17 33.88
C LYS A 692 35.31 8.46 34.20
N GLU A 693 34.74 9.61 33.85
CA GLU A 693 35.41 10.92 34.04
C GLU A 693 34.99 11.58 35.35
N THR A 694 33.69 11.50 35.68
CA THR A 694 33.11 12.19 36.86
C THR A 694 32.93 11.27 38.07
N GLY A 695 32.85 9.95 37.87
CA GLY A 695 32.54 8.96 38.90
C GLY A 695 31.07 8.95 39.33
N GLU A 696 30.23 9.75 38.72
CA GLU A 696 28.78 9.81 39.02
C GLU A 696 28.07 8.56 38.51
N ILE A 697 27.11 8.07 39.31
CA ILE A 697 26.25 6.95 38.92
C ILE A 697 25.11 7.50 38.10
N ARG A 698 25.03 7.10 36.83
CA ARG A 698 24.00 7.52 35.88
C ARG A 698 23.44 6.32 35.12
N THR A 699 22.17 6.44 34.68
CA THR A 699 21.60 5.49 33.70
C THR A 699 22.14 5.79 32.30
N ILE A 700 21.90 4.88 31.34
CA ILE A 700 22.36 5.06 29.96
C ILE A 700 21.77 6.36 29.35
N ILE A 701 20.54 6.69 29.70
CA ILE A 701 19.89 7.95 29.28
C ILE A 701 20.29 9.14 30.15
N GLY A 702 20.55 8.95 31.44
CA GLY A 702 20.95 9.98 32.38
C GLY A 702 22.35 10.42 32.24
#